data_8deadc9bd7ff858b15140ec1fbd363bb
#
_entry.id   8deadc9bd7ff858b15140ec1fbd363bb
#
_cell.length_a   1.000
_cell.length_b   1.000
_cell.length_c   1.000
_cell.angle_alpha   90.00
_cell.angle_beta   90.00
_cell.angle_gamma   90.00
#
_symmetry.space_group_name_H-M   'P 1'
#
loop_
_entity.id
_entity.type
_entity.pdbx_description
1 polymer ?
#
loop_
_entity_poly.entity_id
_entity_poly.type
_entity_poly.pdbx_seq_one_letter_code
_entity_poly.pdbx_strand_id
1 'polypeptide(L)'
;MATPRNRQDAAVRLLRCAAVFLPASLPRDGRVAFWDPDGGPLPEPGDVCGPPAEPGAPAPAPSTSEIAVVRRDGPQDDVRRHTVPAVLLPVADALPLLVRGRHQESAHAATRCWGAAALQALNLVARGRLLPGLTGDDHDAWRAGPRDAEDIAHLRAIAAALPPEGHAVPLPDRIPLRVPDPEWLIGAFLDAVADTLPRTPAAAHAMGAPFAAREAQHLPDARDWAVEVASGLDAGVRISLRLDLSAYELFDTHAPADTHAPADTYDRADAHPRADACSRTAVHARTAATHAPADAHDRSGGARRAAAAVVQVHSLADPTHVTDAAALWNGGAGEPFGPRARVDAVLALRRAARVWAPLERLLDQPVPDVLAIGEDELYELLGDAGPRLAAAGVGVHWPRELVRSLTASAVVRPAPGSATDGTSFFDAEHLFSFDWQLALGGEQLTEKEMDLLAEAHRPVVRLRDRWVVVDPALVRKARKRELGLLDPVDALAVALTGSAEVDGERVEAVPVGALAALRERITADAAAVAPPPGLDATLRDYQLRGLAWLDRMTSLGLGGCLADDMGLGKTVTLIALHLRRAHPSPTLVICPASLLGNWHREISRFAPGVPVRRFHGADRTLTGTDGGFVLTTYGTMRSSAARLAGHGWGMIVADEAQHVKNPHSSTAKALRTIPAPARVALTGTPVENNLSELWALLDWTTPGLLGPLKAFRARYARTVENTGTAAGPDDDEAVERLARLVRPFLLRRRKSDPGIAPELPSKTETDHPVFLTREQATLYEATVRETMAFIEASEGIARRGLIMKLLASLKQICNHPAQYLKEEPTRLVDRSGKLALLDELLDTILAENGSVLVFTQYVTMARLLSAHLTSRAVPSQLLHGGTPVAERERMVDRFQSGEVPVFLLSLKAAGTGLNLTRAAHVIHYDRWWNPAVEEQATDRAYRIGQTQPVQVHRLIAEGTVEDRIGELLEAKRALADTVLGTGEAALTELSDRELADLVSLRRPA
;
A
#
# COMPACT_ATOMS: atom_id res chain seq x y z
N MET A 1 -4.54 18.54 41.98
CA MET A 1 -4.10 17.99 40.70
C MET A 1 -5.04 18.47 39.60
N ALA A 2 -4.57 19.20 38.63
CA ALA A 2 -5.40 19.70 37.53
C ALA A 2 -5.93 18.52 36.69
N THR A 3 -7.20 18.57 36.30
CA THR A 3 -7.79 17.56 35.42
C THR A 3 -7.18 17.64 34.04
N PRO A 4 -7.20 16.55 33.22
CA PRO A 4 -6.65 16.58 31.86
C PRO A 4 -7.21 17.74 31.01
N ARG A 5 -8.45 18.13 31.23
CA ARG A 5 -9.14 19.24 30.55
C ARG A 5 -8.56 20.61 30.94
N ASN A 6 -8.25 20.81 32.20
CA ASN A 6 -7.62 22.06 32.69
C ASN A 6 -6.20 22.22 32.10
N ARG A 7 -5.44 21.12 31.97
CA ARG A 7 -4.10 21.14 31.36
C ARG A 7 -4.15 21.50 29.87
N GLN A 8 -5.14 21.01 29.17
CA GLN A 8 -5.30 21.30 27.74
C GLN A 8 -5.67 22.79 27.53
N ASP A 9 -6.53 23.35 28.39
CA ASP A 9 -6.91 24.76 28.35
C ASP A 9 -5.74 25.69 28.73
N ALA A 10 -4.93 25.33 29.74
CA ALA A 10 -3.73 26.05 30.12
C ALA A 10 -2.68 26.06 29.01
N ALA A 11 -2.44 24.91 28.36
CA ALA A 11 -1.54 24.80 27.21
C ALA A 11 -1.99 25.69 26.03
N VAL A 12 -3.28 25.69 25.69
CA VAL A 12 -3.84 26.55 24.63
C VAL A 12 -3.67 28.03 24.93
N ARG A 13 -3.86 28.43 26.21
CA ARG A 13 -3.64 29.82 26.65
C ARG A 13 -2.17 30.20 26.52
N LEU A 14 -1.23 29.28 26.88
CA LEU A 14 0.19 29.54 26.81
C LEU A 14 0.68 29.69 25.36
N LEU A 15 0.09 28.97 24.41
CA LEU A 15 0.40 29.09 22.99
C LEU A 15 0.03 30.44 22.36
N ARG A 16 -0.90 31.20 22.99
CA ARG A 16 -1.24 32.57 22.58
C ARG A 16 -0.24 33.61 23.07
N CYS A 17 0.62 33.26 24.04
CA CYS A 17 1.69 34.10 24.52
C CYS A 17 2.88 34.10 23.58
N ALA A 18 3.70 35.15 23.61
CA ALA A 18 4.97 35.22 22.92
C ALA A 18 6.00 34.31 23.59
N ALA A 19 6.63 33.42 22.87
CA ALA A 19 7.75 32.64 23.37
C ALA A 19 9.08 33.34 23.07
N VAL A 20 10.02 33.27 23.99
CA VAL A 20 11.42 33.71 23.82
C VAL A 20 12.36 32.69 24.47
N PHE A 21 13.45 32.37 23.81
CA PHE A 21 14.47 31.49 24.40
C PHE A 21 15.46 32.29 25.25
N LEU A 22 15.75 31.76 26.43
CA LEU A 22 16.72 32.29 27.39
C LEU A 22 17.89 31.32 27.47
N PRO A 23 19.05 31.63 26.84
CA PRO A 23 20.21 30.77 26.93
C PRO A 23 20.81 30.76 28.33
N ALA A 24 21.48 29.66 28.70
CA ALA A 24 22.22 29.50 29.94
C ALA A 24 23.69 29.11 29.66
N SER A 25 24.54 29.12 30.67
CA SER A 25 25.95 28.68 30.54
C SER A 25 26.06 27.24 30.09
N LEU A 26 25.22 26.36 30.60
CA LEU A 26 25.00 25.02 30.06
C LEU A 26 23.82 25.05 29.11
N PRO A 27 23.98 24.65 27.83
CA PRO A 27 22.87 24.70 26.85
C PRO A 27 21.58 24.01 27.33
N ARG A 28 21.71 22.83 27.98
CA ARG A 28 20.59 22.07 28.56
C ARG A 28 19.81 22.78 29.67
N ASP A 29 20.41 23.78 30.35
CA ASP A 29 19.74 24.58 31.39
C ASP A 29 18.99 25.79 30.83
N GLY A 30 19.08 25.99 29.50
CA GLY A 30 18.31 26.98 28.77
C GLY A 30 16.80 26.81 29.00
N ARG A 31 16.06 27.93 28.99
CA ARG A 31 14.63 27.95 29.23
C ARG A 31 13.88 28.69 28.16
N VAL A 32 12.64 28.30 27.94
CA VAL A 32 11.70 29.05 27.09
C VAL A 32 10.75 29.81 27.99
N ALA A 33 10.74 31.12 27.85
CA ALA A 33 9.85 32.03 28.56
C ALA A 33 8.64 32.35 27.70
N PHE A 34 7.45 32.17 28.23
CA PHE A 34 6.19 32.58 27.62
C PHE A 34 5.64 33.78 28.35
N TRP A 35 5.47 34.90 27.66
CA TRP A 35 5.00 36.15 28.20
C TRP A 35 3.92 36.77 27.32
N ASP A 36 2.99 37.52 27.92
CA ASP A 36 1.89 38.14 27.17
C ASP A 36 2.28 39.59 26.79
N PRO A 37 2.42 39.90 25.47
CA PRO A 37 2.66 41.29 25.05
C PRO A 37 1.57 42.24 25.39
N ASP A 38 0.33 41.79 25.56
CA ASP A 38 -0.82 42.64 25.92
C ASP A 38 -1.06 42.72 27.43
N GLY A 39 -0.24 42.04 28.26
CA GLY A 39 -0.29 42.07 29.73
C GLY A 39 -1.43 41.23 30.33
N GLY A 40 -1.96 40.27 29.61
CA GLY A 40 -2.97 39.34 30.07
C GLY A 40 -2.49 38.34 31.14
N PRO A 41 -3.41 37.69 31.88
CA PRO A 41 -3.06 36.77 32.95
C PRO A 41 -2.47 35.47 32.38
N LEU A 42 -1.31 35.06 32.91
CA LEU A 42 -0.64 33.82 32.54
C LEU A 42 -1.21 32.61 33.30
N PRO A 43 -1.21 31.39 32.70
CA PRO A 43 -1.56 30.16 33.39
C PRO A 43 -0.49 29.82 34.45
N GLU A 44 -0.89 29.12 35.53
CA GLU A 44 0.09 28.63 36.51
C GLU A 44 0.97 27.51 35.89
N PRO A 45 2.29 27.47 36.15
CA PRO A 45 3.20 26.47 35.62
C PRO A 45 2.80 25.02 35.91
N GLY A 46 2.22 24.76 37.10
CA GLY A 46 1.72 23.45 37.52
C GLY A 46 0.51 22.95 36.74
N ASP A 47 -0.22 23.85 36.07
CA ASP A 47 -1.35 23.49 35.22
C ASP A 47 -0.93 23.12 33.79
N VAL A 48 0.31 23.39 33.39
CA VAL A 48 0.84 23.13 32.04
C VAL A 48 1.64 21.82 31.99
N CYS A 49 2.50 21.60 32.97
CA CYS A 49 3.37 20.41 33.06
C CYS A 49 2.84 19.39 34.07
N GLY A 50 2.93 18.12 33.75
CA GLY A 50 2.58 17.03 34.67
C GLY A 50 3.55 16.96 35.87
N PRO A 51 3.25 16.16 36.90
CA PRO A 51 4.21 15.90 37.97
C PRO A 51 5.48 15.28 37.37
N PRO A 52 6.66 15.55 37.95
CA PRO A 52 7.92 14.97 37.43
C PRO A 52 7.83 13.44 37.39
N ALA A 53 8.31 12.85 36.31
CA ALA A 53 8.16 11.43 36.01
C ALA A 53 8.96 10.52 36.98
N GLU A 54 9.89 11.05 37.79
CA GLU A 54 10.64 10.31 38.81
C GLU A 54 10.89 11.19 40.04
N PRO A 55 10.70 10.69 41.28
CA PRO A 55 11.08 11.41 42.49
C PRO A 55 12.60 11.36 42.63
N GLY A 56 13.27 12.50 42.45
CA GLY A 56 14.71 12.66 42.72
C GLY A 56 15.54 13.25 41.58
N ALA A 57 14.97 13.62 40.45
CA ALA A 57 15.70 14.31 39.39
C ALA A 57 15.80 15.83 39.70
N PRO A 58 17.00 16.40 39.71
CA PRO A 58 17.19 17.87 39.82
C PRO A 58 16.99 18.49 38.42
N ALA A 59 15.81 18.43 37.86
CA ALA A 59 15.47 19.26 36.73
C ALA A 59 14.89 20.58 37.24
N PRO A 60 15.28 21.75 36.72
CA PRO A 60 14.70 22.98 37.13
C PRO A 60 13.19 22.96 36.87
N ALA A 61 12.40 23.06 37.96
CA ALA A 61 10.94 23.00 37.86
C ALA A 61 10.40 24.17 37.04
N PRO A 62 9.26 24.04 36.35
CA PRO A 62 8.55 25.15 35.75
C PRO A 62 8.24 26.23 36.80
N SER A 63 8.52 27.48 36.47
CA SER A 63 8.38 28.59 37.43
C SER A 63 7.76 29.84 36.79
N THR A 64 7.02 30.61 37.53
CA THR A 64 6.66 32.00 37.15
C THR A 64 7.74 32.94 37.64
N SER A 65 8.24 33.78 36.75
CA SER A 65 9.28 34.76 37.07
C SER A 65 9.05 36.05 36.29
N GLU A 66 9.69 37.11 36.73
CA GLU A 66 9.74 38.34 35.94
C GLU A 66 10.93 38.34 35.00
N ILE A 67 10.69 38.66 33.75
CA ILE A 67 11.74 38.81 32.72
C ILE A 67 11.80 40.28 32.27
N ALA A 68 12.99 40.71 31.92
CA ALA A 68 13.16 42.02 31.30
C ALA A 68 12.96 41.88 29.77
N VAL A 69 12.09 42.68 29.19
CA VAL A 69 11.88 42.73 27.73
C VAL A 69 12.08 44.17 27.24
N VAL A 70 12.48 44.30 25.99
CA VAL A 70 12.64 45.58 25.31
C VAL A 70 11.45 45.80 24.40
N ARG A 71 10.73 46.89 24.56
CA ARG A 71 9.54 47.25 23.77
C ARG A 71 9.65 48.69 23.26
N ARG A 72 9.02 48.93 22.13
CA ARG A 72 8.77 50.29 21.64
C ARG A 72 7.66 50.94 22.43
N ASP A 73 7.91 52.14 22.92
CA ASP A 73 6.96 52.89 23.79
C ASP A 73 6.57 54.20 23.09
N GLY A 74 5.32 54.29 22.63
CA GLY A 74 4.71 55.45 22.03
C GLY A 74 5.08 55.75 20.59
N PRO A 75 4.55 56.89 20.02
CA PRO A 75 4.70 57.22 18.59
C PRO A 75 6.08 57.73 18.17
N GLN A 76 7.02 57.90 19.12
CA GLN A 76 8.38 58.40 18.82
C GLN A 76 9.46 57.31 18.72
N ASP A 77 9.10 56.04 18.62
CA ASP A 77 10.03 54.91 18.50
C ASP A 77 11.06 54.79 19.64
N ASP A 78 10.73 55.31 20.82
CA ASP A 78 11.60 55.21 22.02
C ASP A 78 11.57 53.74 22.53
N VAL A 79 12.74 53.11 22.62
CA VAL A 79 12.90 51.73 23.02
C VAL A 79 13.27 51.67 24.49
N ARG A 80 12.39 51.04 25.31
CA ARG A 80 12.60 50.94 26.76
C ARG A 80 12.58 49.49 27.26
N ARG A 81 13.26 49.31 28.40
CA ARG A 81 13.24 48.04 29.14
C ARG A 81 12.02 48.00 30.07
N HIS A 82 11.24 46.93 29.94
CA HIS A 82 10.10 46.65 30.81
C HIS A 82 10.31 45.32 31.53
N THR A 83 9.81 45.22 32.75
CA THR A 83 9.78 43.96 33.49
C THR A 83 8.36 43.39 33.36
N VAL A 84 8.24 42.15 32.87
CA VAL A 84 6.96 41.50 32.61
C VAL A 84 6.93 40.10 33.25
N PRO A 85 5.77 39.63 33.71
CA PRO A 85 5.63 38.25 34.17
C PRO A 85 5.78 37.26 32.99
N ALA A 86 6.43 36.14 33.25
CA ALA A 86 6.59 35.06 32.28
C ALA A 86 6.54 33.68 32.93
N VAL A 87 6.06 32.71 32.19
CA VAL A 87 6.14 31.28 32.55
C VAL A 87 7.40 30.70 31.93
N LEU A 88 8.32 30.24 32.76
CA LEU A 88 9.61 29.69 32.37
C LEU A 88 9.53 28.15 32.33
N LEU A 89 9.73 27.56 31.15
CA LEU A 89 9.75 26.12 30.98
C LEU A 89 11.15 25.63 30.57
N PRO A 90 11.65 24.50 31.13
CA PRO A 90 12.80 23.81 30.58
C PRO A 90 12.59 23.46 29.12
N VAL A 91 13.67 23.34 28.35
CA VAL A 91 13.60 23.01 26.91
C VAL A 91 12.81 21.71 26.67
N ALA A 92 13.02 20.68 27.48
CA ALA A 92 12.31 19.41 27.36
C ALA A 92 10.78 19.55 27.44
N ASP A 93 10.31 20.38 28.38
CA ASP A 93 8.87 20.62 28.62
C ASP A 93 8.27 21.59 27.61
N ALA A 94 9.07 22.51 27.08
CA ALA A 94 8.66 23.48 26.07
C ALA A 94 8.50 22.87 24.67
N LEU A 95 9.34 21.89 24.30
CA LEU A 95 9.35 21.26 22.96
C LEU A 95 7.98 20.79 22.49
N PRO A 96 7.21 19.98 23.24
CA PRO A 96 5.89 19.52 22.78
C PRO A 96 4.90 20.67 22.55
N LEU A 97 4.98 21.73 23.37
CA LEU A 97 4.14 22.92 23.24
C LEU A 97 4.51 23.72 21.98
N LEU A 98 5.80 23.98 21.76
CA LEU A 98 6.28 24.71 20.60
C LEU A 98 5.94 24.00 19.29
N VAL A 99 6.15 22.69 19.20
CA VAL A 99 5.80 21.86 18.02
C VAL A 99 4.30 21.94 17.73
N ARG A 100 3.44 21.86 18.77
CA ARG A 100 1.99 22.03 18.63
C ARG A 100 1.65 23.44 18.16
N GLY A 101 2.30 24.47 18.74
CA GLY A 101 2.08 25.88 18.44
C GLY A 101 2.33 26.23 16.97
N ARG A 102 3.26 25.55 16.29
CA ARG A 102 3.54 25.79 14.87
C ARG A 102 2.30 25.65 13.97
N HIS A 103 1.49 24.65 14.23
CA HIS A 103 0.33 24.30 13.38
C HIS A 103 -0.98 24.94 13.83
N GLN A 104 -0.96 25.73 14.91
CA GLN A 104 -2.15 26.34 15.47
C GLN A 104 -2.26 27.80 15.06
N GLU A 105 -3.26 28.16 14.25
CA GLU A 105 -3.46 29.53 13.74
C GLU A 105 -3.63 30.58 14.88
N SER A 106 -4.22 30.20 16.01
CA SER A 106 -4.41 31.04 17.16
C SER A 106 -3.17 31.25 18.03
N ALA A 107 -2.05 30.59 17.72
CA ALA A 107 -0.79 30.75 18.45
C ALA A 107 -0.10 32.06 18.05
N HIS A 108 0.61 32.68 19.02
CA HIS A 108 1.38 33.90 18.79
C HIS A 108 2.46 33.68 17.71
N ALA A 109 2.75 34.71 16.91
CA ALA A 109 3.72 34.59 15.79
C ALA A 109 5.11 34.15 16.27
N ALA A 110 5.61 34.67 17.41
CA ALA A 110 6.86 34.27 18.00
C ALA A 110 6.86 32.80 18.40
N THR A 111 5.79 32.30 19.00
CA THR A 111 5.62 30.89 19.41
C THR A 111 5.58 29.97 18.21
N ARG A 112 4.97 30.37 17.09
CA ARG A 112 5.01 29.60 15.83
C ARG A 112 6.41 29.53 15.24
N CYS A 113 7.19 30.63 15.26
CA CYS A 113 8.57 30.65 14.81
C CYS A 113 9.47 29.75 15.67
N TRP A 114 9.35 29.82 17.00
CA TRP A 114 10.04 28.90 17.90
C TRP A 114 9.60 27.44 17.70
N GLY A 115 8.35 27.18 17.31
CA GLY A 115 7.88 25.89 16.89
C GLY A 115 8.58 25.36 15.64
N ALA A 116 8.87 26.23 14.66
CA ALA A 116 9.68 25.88 13.49
C ALA A 116 11.13 25.54 13.87
N ALA A 117 11.75 26.33 14.77
CA ALA A 117 13.09 26.07 15.30
C ALA A 117 13.13 24.75 16.08
N ALA A 118 12.10 24.43 16.85
CA ALA A 118 11.98 23.15 17.58
C ALA A 118 11.95 21.96 16.63
N LEU A 119 11.18 22.03 15.53
CA LEU A 119 11.14 20.96 14.51
C LEU A 119 12.47 20.81 13.78
N GLN A 120 13.16 21.92 13.46
CA GLN A 120 14.48 21.85 12.85
C GLN A 120 15.50 21.21 13.80
N ALA A 121 15.46 21.54 15.09
CA ALA A 121 16.31 20.91 16.10
C ALA A 121 16.06 19.40 16.20
N LEU A 122 14.78 19.00 16.27
CA LEU A 122 14.40 17.58 16.30
C LEU A 122 14.81 16.83 15.03
N ASN A 123 14.74 17.45 13.87
CA ASN A 123 15.18 16.89 12.61
C ASN A 123 16.70 16.66 12.61
N LEU A 124 17.50 17.64 13.07
CA LEU A 124 18.95 17.47 13.20
C LEU A 124 19.30 16.32 14.13
N VAL A 125 18.65 16.24 15.29
CA VAL A 125 18.86 15.13 16.24
C VAL A 125 18.47 13.79 15.62
N ALA A 126 17.33 13.70 14.94
CA ALA A 126 16.85 12.49 14.29
C ALA A 126 17.79 12.01 13.16
N ARG A 127 18.46 12.93 12.47
CA ARG A 127 19.49 12.61 11.46
C ARG A 127 20.86 12.30 12.07
N GLY A 128 20.98 12.23 13.42
CA GLY A 128 22.24 12.00 14.10
C GLY A 128 23.24 13.17 14.00
N ARG A 129 22.76 14.38 13.66
CA ARG A 129 23.59 15.60 13.57
C ARG A 129 23.84 16.18 14.97
N LEU A 130 24.59 15.42 15.77
CA LEU A 130 24.99 15.78 17.12
C LEU A 130 26.50 15.74 17.22
N LEU A 131 27.10 16.82 17.71
CA LEU A 131 28.54 16.91 17.96
C LEU A 131 28.78 17.10 19.44
N PRO A 132 29.68 16.31 20.04
CA PRO A 132 30.13 16.57 21.39
C PRO A 132 31.03 17.81 21.41
N GLY A 133 30.97 18.56 22.52
CA GLY A 133 31.77 19.76 22.71
C GLY A 133 31.84 20.16 24.16
N LEU A 134 32.44 21.31 24.41
CA LEU A 134 32.53 21.92 25.73
C LEU A 134 31.91 23.31 25.74
N THR A 135 31.39 23.74 26.89
CA THR A 135 30.98 25.13 27.14
C THR A 135 32.21 26.03 27.34
N GLY A 136 32.01 27.35 27.42
CA GLY A 136 33.07 28.29 27.74
C GLY A 136 33.79 28.02 29.08
N ASP A 137 33.07 27.35 30.00
CA ASP A 137 33.58 26.98 31.35
C ASP A 137 34.01 25.50 31.41
N ASP A 138 34.34 24.88 30.27
CA ASP A 138 34.85 23.52 30.13
C ASP A 138 33.92 22.39 30.61
N HIS A 139 32.60 22.65 30.64
CA HIS A 139 31.63 21.61 30.92
C HIS A 139 31.16 20.91 29.64
N ASP A 140 30.84 19.63 29.75
CA ASP A 140 30.36 18.82 28.67
C ASP A 140 29.02 19.34 28.06
N ALA A 141 28.96 19.43 26.75
CA ALA A 141 27.75 19.85 26.03
C ALA A 141 27.66 19.16 24.66
N TRP A 142 26.45 18.85 24.23
CA TRP A 142 26.16 18.43 22.85
C TRP A 142 25.71 19.64 22.02
N ARG A 143 26.15 19.69 20.78
CA ARG A 143 25.79 20.74 19.83
C ARG A 143 25.11 20.17 18.60
N ALA A 144 24.17 20.96 18.04
CA ALA A 144 23.46 20.60 16.80
C ALA A 144 24.35 20.86 15.58
N GLY A 145 24.80 19.82 14.96
CA GLY A 145 25.65 19.89 13.75
C GLY A 145 26.32 18.55 13.41
N PRO A 146 27.08 18.49 12.30
CA PRO A 146 27.34 19.58 11.33
C PRO A 146 26.09 19.94 10.53
N ARG A 147 25.90 21.22 10.24
CA ARG A 147 24.76 21.75 9.46
C ARG A 147 25.13 21.80 7.98
N ASP A 148 24.22 21.34 7.10
CA ASP A 148 24.38 21.48 5.67
C ASP A 148 23.79 22.81 5.14
N ALA A 149 23.92 23.08 3.83
CA ALA A 149 23.46 24.33 3.25
C ALA A 149 21.95 24.54 3.40
N GLU A 150 21.18 23.45 3.38
CA GLU A 150 19.73 23.47 3.57
C GLU A 150 19.38 23.80 5.03
N ASP A 151 20.09 23.20 5.98
CA ASP A 151 19.95 23.49 7.41
C ASP A 151 20.23 24.96 7.71
N ILE A 152 21.29 25.53 7.13
CA ILE A 152 21.66 26.93 7.29
C ILE A 152 20.62 27.85 6.64
N ALA A 153 20.12 27.50 5.46
CA ALA A 153 19.06 28.26 4.79
C ALA A 153 17.76 28.26 5.61
N HIS A 154 17.36 27.12 6.17
CA HIS A 154 16.21 27.01 7.08
C HIS A 154 16.39 27.86 8.34
N LEU A 155 17.55 27.79 8.98
CA LEU A 155 17.85 28.58 10.18
C LEU A 155 17.73 30.07 9.88
N ARG A 156 18.27 30.56 8.78
CA ARG A 156 18.17 31.96 8.34
C ARG A 156 16.73 32.37 8.04
N ALA A 157 15.97 31.50 7.38
CA ALA A 157 14.57 31.76 7.09
C ALA A 157 13.74 31.90 8.39
N ILE A 158 14.00 31.03 9.39
CA ILE A 158 13.33 31.12 10.71
C ILE A 158 13.76 32.41 11.43
N ALA A 159 15.07 32.76 11.40
CA ALA A 159 15.58 33.97 12.02
C ALA A 159 14.99 35.25 11.39
N ALA A 160 14.88 35.29 10.06
CA ALA A 160 14.25 36.41 9.36
C ALA A 160 12.75 36.55 9.63
N ALA A 161 12.05 35.42 9.93
CA ALA A 161 10.62 35.41 10.27
C ALA A 161 10.33 35.65 11.75
N LEU A 162 11.36 35.67 12.62
CA LEU A 162 11.17 35.82 14.07
C LEU A 162 10.75 37.23 14.41
N PRO A 163 9.54 37.46 14.98
CA PRO A 163 9.08 38.80 15.34
C PRO A 163 9.84 39.31 16.55
N PRO A 164 9.83 40.66 16.80
CA PRO A 164 10.55 41.28 17.88
C PRO A 164 10.27 40.70 19.27
N GLU A 165 9.05 40.26 19.52
CA GLU A 165 8.66 39.66 20.81
C GLU A 165 9.37 38.34 21.06
N GLY A 166 9.80 37.64 20.00
CA GLY A 166 10.50 36.35 20.08
C GLY A 166 11.96 36.44 20.47
N HIS A 167 12.58 37.62 20.41
CA HIS A 167 13.96 37.89 20.86
C HIS A 167 14.08 39.19 21.71
N ALA A 168 13.00 39.58 22.35
CA ALA A 168 12.88 40.84 23.08
C ALA A 168 13.71 40.96 24.36
N VAL A 169 14.36 39.89 24.84
CA VAL A 169 15.15 39.93 26.08
C VAL A 169 16.51 40.58 25.82
N PRO A 170 16.86 41.70 26.48
CA PRO A 170 18.07 42.42 26.23
C PRO A 170 19.32 41.66 26.72
N LEU A 171 20.41 41.81 26.00
CA LEU A 171 21.73 41.31 26.44
C LEU A 171 22.15 42.06 27.74
N PRO A 172 22.68 41.34 28.74
CA PRO A 172 23.15 41.98 29.99
C PRO A 172 24.30 42.95 29.68
N ASP A 173 24.33 44.03 30.48
CA ASP A 173 25.44 45.00 30.52
C ASP A 173 25.85 45.67 29.20
N ARG A 174 24.93 45.79 28.22
CA ARG A 174 25.18 46.49 26.98
C ARG A 174 24.51 47.86 26.94
N ILE A 175 25.28 48.91 26.67
CA ILE A 175 24.81 50.29 26.46
C ILE A 175 25.31 50.75 25.07
N PRO A 176 24.45 51.16 24.14
CA PRO A 176 22.98 51.17 24.20
C PRO A 176 22.40 49.76 24.32
N LEU A 177 21.15 49.63 24.75
CA LEU A 177 20.39 48.38 24.87
C LEU A 177 20.47 47.61 23.55
N ARG A 178 20.88 46.34 23.61
CA ARG A 178 20.93 45.42 22.46
C ARG A 178 20.19 44.15 22.79
N VAL A 179 19.45 43.63 21.81
CA VAL A 179 18.83 42.29 21.84
C VAL A 179 19.73 41.29 21.16
N PRO A 180 19.63 40.01 21.47
CA PRO A 180 20.36 38.96 20.75
C PRO A 180 20.05 38.97 19.26
N ASP A 181 21.05 38.66 18.45
CA ASP A 181 20.85 38.34 17.03
C ASP A 181 19.93 37.12 16.88
N PRO A 182 18.87 37.18 16.06
CA PRO A 182 17.94 36.06 15.92
C PRO A 182 18.60 34.77 15.44
N GLU A 183 19.56 34.82 14.51
CA GLU A 183 20.24 33.65 13.97
C GLU A 183 21.10 32.99 15.06
N TRP A 184 21.83 33.80 15.84
CA TRP A 184 22.58 33.31 16.99
C TRP A 184 21.69 32.71 18.06
N LEU A 185 20.55 33.36 18.38
CA LEU A 185 19.65 32.91 19.44
C LEU A 185 18.97 31.57 19.07
N ILE A 186 18.57 31.40 17.79
CA ILE A 186 18.04 30.13 17.28
C ILE A 186 19.14 29.07 17.32
N GLY A 187 20.36 29.38 16.92
CA GLY A 187 21.49 28.45 17.03
C GLY A 187 21.71 27.96 18.47
N ALA A 188 21.66 28.85 19.45
CA ALA A 188 21.77 28.50 20.86
C ALA A 188 20.60 27.60 21.34
N PHE A 189 19.39 27.81 20.80
CA PHE A 189 18.25 26.96 21.10
C PHE A 189 18.41 25.55 20.48
N LEU A 190 18.91 25.47 19.23
CA LEU A 190 19.19 24.17 18.61
C LEU A 190 20.21 23.38 19.44
N ASP A 191 21.28 24.05 19.94
CA ASP A 191 22.27 23.45 20.82
C ASP A 191 21.65 23.02 22.17
N ALA A 192 20.74 23.82 22.72
CA ALA A 192 20.05 23.47 23.96
C ALA A 192 19.16 22.21 23.78
N VAL A 193 18.48 22.06 22.66
CA VAL A 193 17.72 20.85 22.33
C VAL A 193 18.66 19.65 22.14
N ALA A 194 19.76 19.84 21.42
CA ALA A 194 20.78 18.81 21.16
C ALA A 194 21.46 18.33 22.46
N ASP A 195 21.66 19.21 23.41
CA ASP A 195 22.26 18.88 24.71
C ASP A 195 21.27 18.26 25.70
N THR A 196 19.97 18.52 25.51
CA THR A 196 18.90 18.01 26.39
C THR A 196 18.49 16.58 26.03
N LEU A 197 18.21 16.29 24.75
CA LEU A 197 17.59 15.03 24.31
C LEU A 197 18.41 13.77 24.62
N PRO A 198 19.76 13.73 24.41
CA PRO A 198 20.58 12.57 24.74
C PRO A 198 20.55 12.14 26.20
N ARG A 199 20.13 13.06 27.10
CA ARG A 199 20.10 12.89 28.57
C ARG A 199 18.70 12.55 29.09
N THR A 200 17.68 12.52 28.23
CA THR A 200 16.28 12.27 28.59
C THR A 200 15.90 10.81 28.36
N PRO A 201 14.78 10.33 28.94
CA PRO A 201 14.24 9.00 28.63
C PRO A 201 13.91 8.79 27.14
N ALA A 202 13.73 9.86 26.34
CA ALA A 202 13.52 9.75 24.89
C ALA A 202 14.71 9.07 24.18
N ALA A 203 15.94 9.28 24.64
CA ALA A 203 17.11 8.60 24.12
C ALA A 203 17.08 7.08 24.37
N ALA A 204 16.48 6.63 25.47
CA ALA A 204 16.35 5.21 25.77
C ALA A 204 15.42 4.48 24.79
N HIS A 205 14.41 5.14 24.23
CA HIS A 205 13.55 4.55 23.18
C HIS A 205 14.30 4.36 21.86
N ALA A 206 15.22 5.26 21.53
CA ALA A 206 15.98 5.18 20.28
C ALA A 206 17.23 4.28 20.37
N MET A 207 17.92 4.29 21.53
CA MET A 207 19.25 3.69 21.69
C MET A 207 19.30 2.65 22.83
N GLY A 208 18.20 2.36 23.50
CA GLY A 208 18.13 1.43 24.63
C GLY A 208 18.55 2.01 25.99
N ALA A 209 19.28 3.14 26.01
CA ALA A 209 19.67 3.87 27.21
C ALA A 209 20.02 5.33 26.87
N PRO A 210 19.96 6.27 27.82
CA PRO A 210 20.58 7.59 27.65
C PRO A 210 22.08 7.43 27.40
N PHE A 211 22.60 8.14 26.40
CA PHE A 211 24.03 8.02 26.02
C PHE A 211 24.87 9.22 26.49
N ALA A 212 24.34 10.08 27.32
CA ALA A 212 25.05 11.21 27.92
C ALA A 212 24.76 11.31 29.41
N ALA A 213 25.77 11.71 30.21
CA ALA A 213 25.60 11.91 31.64
C ALA A 213 24.61 13.03 31.95
N ARG A 214 23.79 12.88 32.96
CA ARG A 214 22.86 13.94 33.43
C ARG A 214 23.58 15.07 34.16
N GLU A 215 24.56 14.72 34.98
CA GLU A 215 25.36 15.68 35.72
C GLU A 215 26.42 16.34 34.84
N ALA A 216 26.66 17.63 35.05
CA ALA A 216 27.67 18.39 34.33
C ALA A 216 29.06 17.88 34.68
N GLN A 217 29.85 17.55 33.66
CA GLN A 217 31.21 17.09 33.79
C GLN A 217 32.17 18.18 33.36
N HIS A 218 33.06 18.57 34.22
CA HIS A 218 34.11 19.57 33.96
C HIS A 218 35.32 18.88 33.34
N LEU A 219 35.70 19.20 32.10
CA LEU A 219 36.64 18.48 31.25
C LEU A 219 37.65 19.47 30.60
N PRO A 220 38.49 20.19 31.37
CA PRO A 220 39.40 21.21 30.83
C PRO A 220 40.46 20.63 29.90
N ASP A 221 40.89 19.39 30.12
CA ASP A 221 41.89 18.71 29.30
C ASP A 221 41.37 18.34 27.90
N ALA A 222 40.07 18.33 27.69
CA ALA A 222 39.45 18.04 26.39
C ALA A 222 39.22 19.30 25.52
N ARG A 223 39.70 20.48 25.97
CA ARG A 223 39.46 21.76 25.29
C ARG A 223 39.99 21.76 23.84
N ASP A 224 41.19 21.30 23.61
CA ASP A 224 41.82 21.30 22.28
C ASP A 224 41.04 20.35 21.32
N TRP A 225 40.63 19.18 21.82
CA TRP A 225 39.79 18.26 21.09
C TRP A 225 38.42 18.88 20.77
N ALA A 226 37.78 19.55 21.73
CA ALA A 226 36.50 20.20 21.51
C ALA A 226 36.59 21.34 20.49
N VAL A 227 37.71 22.09 20.47
CA VAL A 227 37.97 23.11 19.44
C VAL A 227 38.14 22.44 18.04
N GLU A 228 38.82 21.30 17.94
CA GLU A 228 38.95 20.56 16.70
C GLU A 228 37.56 20.06 16.18
N VAL A 229 36.73 19.51 17.07
CA VAL A 229 35.36 19.10 16.75
C VAL A 229 34.48 20.30 16.35
N ALA A 230 34.56 21.40 17.08
CA ALA A 230 33.81 22.63 16.80
C ALA A 230 34.22 23.29 15.47
N SER A 231 35.46 23.14 15.05
CA SER A 231 35.93 23.65 13.76
C SER A 231 35.21 22.97 12.57
N GLY A 232 34.56 21.86 12.84
CA GLY A 232 33.68 21.18 11.89
C GLY A 232 32.26 21.74 11.78
N LEU A 233 31.82 22.58 12.71
CA LEU A 233 30.47 23.15 12.74
C LEU A 233 30.29 24.31 11.77
N ASP A 234 31.28 25.19 11.70
CA ASP A 234 31.22 26.45 10.95
C ASP A 234 32.52 26.62 10.14
N ALA A 235 32.93 25.58 9.37
CA ALA A 235 33.96 25.80 8.37
C ALA A 235 33.41 26.92 7.47
N GLY A 236 34.08 28.05 7.41
CA GLY A 236 33.70 29.21 6.59
C GLY A 236 33.59 28.88 5.09
N VAL A 237 34.03 27.65 4.72
CA VAL A 237 33.93 27.11 3.38
C VAL A 237 33.57 25.62 3.39
N ARG A 238 32.93 25.18 2.31
CA ARG A 238 32.76 23.75 1.94
C ARG A 238 33.56 23.45 0.70
N ILE A 239 33.89 22.18 0.54
CA ILE A 239 34.49 21.66 -0.69
C ILE A 239 33.51 20.80 -1.45
N SER A 240 33.64 20.79 -2.76
CA SER A 240 33.05 19.81 -3.66
C SER A 240 34.08 19.37 -4.70
N LEU A 241 33.79 18.24 -5.33
CA LEU A 241 34.62 17.69 -6.41
C LEU A 241 33.83 17.83 -7.72
N ARG A 242 34.33 18.57 -8.69
CA ARG A 242 33.77 18.62 -10.05
C ARG A 242 34.59 17.66 -10.92
N LEU A 243 33.92 16.66 -11.47
CA LEU A 243 34.57 15.67 -12.32
C LEU A 243 34.65 16.14 -13.76
N ASP A 244 35.82 15.92 -14.35
CA ASP A 244 36.11 16.15 -15.75
C ASP A 244 36.51 14.82 -16.42
N LEU A 245 35.67 14.40 -17.40
CA LEU A 245 35.83 13.16 -18.15
C LEU A 245 36.45 13.39 -19.54
N SER A 246 36.87 14.61 -19.87
CA SER A 246 37.44 14.94 -21.18
C SER A 246 38.70 14.13 -21.53
N ALA A 247 39.44 13.64 -20.52
CA ALA A 247 40.56 12.72 -20.74
C ALA A 247 40.19 11.39 -21.39
N TYR A 248 38.90 10.95 -21.25
CA TYR A 248 38.39 9.74 -21.91
C TYR A 248 38.22 9.94 -23.44
N GLU A 249 37.88 11.13 -23.90
CA GLU A 249 37.71 11.42 -25.33
C GLU A 249 39.01 11.27 -26.13
N LEU A 250 40.16 11.50 -25.51
CA LEU A 250 41.46 11.36 -26.17
C LEU A 250 41.88 9.90 -26.42
N PHE A 251 41.24 8.94 -25.75
CA PHE A 251 41.56 7.53 -25.89
C PHE A 251 40.59 6.77 -26.82
N ASP A 252 39.39 7.26 -27.05
CA ASP A 252 38.43 6.66 -28.02
C ASP A 252 38.80 6.92 -29.47
N THR A 253 39.65 7.89 -29.76
CA THR A 253 40.12 8.18 -31.12
C THR A 253 41.23 7.24 -31.60
N HIS A 254 41.68 6.27 -30.81
CA HIS A 254 42.70 5.28 -31.14
C HIS A 254 42.12 3.84 -31.19
N ALA A 255 40.97 3.63 -31.83
CA ALA A 255 40.59 2.34 -32.34
C ALA A 255 41.53 1.99 -33.53
N PRO A 256 42.09 0.76 -33.62
CA PRO A 256 42.98 0.41 -34.71
C PRO A 256 42.20 0.50 -36.03
N ALA A 257 42.72 1.39 -36.92
CA ALA A 257 42.27 1.40 -38.29
C ALA A 257 42.57 0.04 -38.93
N ASP A 258 41.55 -0.69 -39.32
CA ASP A 258 41.68 -1.88 -40.16
C ASP A 258 42.38 -1.52 -41.45
N THR A 259 43.63 -1.99 -41.57
CA THR A 259 44.38 -2.03 -42.81
C THR A 259 43.81 -3.09 -43.73
N HIS A 260 42.90 -2.66 -44.62
CA HIS A 260 42.77 -3.26 -45.93
C HIS A 260 42.09 -2.26 -46.90
N ALA A 261 42.91 -1.49 -47.59
CA ALA A 261 42.55 -0.85 -48.84
C ALA A 261 43.06 -1.64 -50.00
N PRO A 262 42.28 -1.79 -51.08
CA PRO A 262 42.86 -1.86 -52.42
C PRO A 262 42.83 -0.47 -53.07
N ALA A 263 43.97 -0.14 -53.68
CA ALA A 263 44.15 1.02 -54.50
C ALA A 263 43.28 0.95 -55.77
N ASP A 264 42.73 2.11 -56.19
CA ASP A 264 42.80 2.59 -57.57
C ASP A 264 42.23 4.01 -57.69
N THR A 265 43.13 4.88 -58.02
CA THR A 265 43.23 5.97 -59.01
C THR A 265 41.98 6.67 -59.58
N TYR A 266 42.19 7.98 -59.63
CA TYR A 266 41.85 9.06 -60.63
C TYR A 266 41.03 10.22 -60.08
N ASP A 267 41.64 11.32 -59.87
CA ASP A 267 41.93 12.52 -60.65
C ASP A 267 40.89 13.70 -60.63
N ARG A 268 41.38 14.88 -60.19
CA ARG A 268 41.00 16.28 -60.56
C ARG A 268 39.56 16.75 -60.33
N ALA A 269 39.32 17.88 -59.86
CA ALA A 269 39.87 19.28 -59.88
C ALA A 269 38.90 20.25 -59.25
N ASP A 270 39.46 21.31 -58.70
CA ASP A 270 39.01 22.67 -58.64
C ASP A 270 37.65 23.11 -58.02
N ALA A 271 37.66 23.85 -56.92
CA ALA A 271 37.37 25.29 -56.90
C ALA A 271 37.01 25.78 -55.47
N HIS A 272 37.78 26.74 -55.01
CA HIS A 272 37.48 27.69 -53.91
C HIS A 272 36.49 28.77 -54.42
N PRO A 273 36.12 29.80 -53.60
CA PRO A 273 35.67 29.88 -52.19
C PRO A 273 34.40 30.78 -52.00
N ARG A 274 33.91 30.95 -50.76
CA ARG A 274 33.44 32.20 -50.11
C ARG A 274 32.76 31.88 -48.79
N ALA A 275 33.33 32.32 -47.74
CA ALA A 275 33.13 33.34 -46.71
C ALA A 275 31.68 33.83 -46.53
N ASP A 276 31.18 33.64 -45.25
CA ASP A 276 30.74 34.76 -44.44
C ASP A 276 30.46 34.30 -42.98
N ALA A 277 31.15 34.91 -42.13
CA ALA A 277 31.09 35.46 -40.81
C ALA A 277 29.77 35.36 -39.98
N CYS A 278 29.87 34.85 -38.72
CA CYS A 278 29.51 35.60 -37.51
C CYS A 278 29.97 34.82 -36.27
N SER A 279 31.05 35.13 -35.70
CA SER A 279 31.40 35.88 -34.51
C SER A 279 30.64 35.54 -33.20
N ARG A 280 31.39 35.06 -32.23
CA ARG A 280 31.58 35.39 -30.79
C ARG A 280 31.47 34.15 -29.91
N THR A 281 32.34 33.83 -29.05
CA THR A 281 33.46 34.32 -28.29
C THR A 281 34.05 33.09 -27.58
N ALA A 282 35.22 32.66 -27.98
CA ALA A 282 36.02 31.72 -27.20
C ALA A 282 36.99 32.53 -26.35
N VAL A 283 36.88 32.42 -25.04
CA VAL A 283 37.91 32.92 -24.11
C VAL A 283 39.01 31.90 -24.03
N HIS A 284 40.19 32.30 -24.47
CA HIS A 284 41.44 31.55 -24.40
C HIS A 284 41.84 31.25 -22.97
N ALA A 285 42.06 29.98 -22.65
CA ALA A 285 43.00 29.59 -21.63
C ALA A 285 44.30 29.18 -22.31
N ARG A 286 45.31 30.08 -22.27
CA ARG A 286 46.67 29.78 -22.66
C ARG A 286 47.33 28.96 -21.54
N THR A 287 47.68 27.72 -21.83
CA THR A 287 48.58 26.89 -21.02
C THR A 287 50.02 27.39 -21.23
N ALA A 288 50.62 27.89 -20.16
CA ALA A 288 52.07 28.09 -20.10
C ALA A 288 52.75 26.73 -19.87
N ALA A 289 53.43 26.22 -20.87
CA ALA A 289 54.39 25.16 -20.75
C ALA A 289 55.74 25.76 -20.34
N THR A 290 56.28 25.44 -19.20
CA THR A 290 57.67 25.63 -18.85
C THR A 290 58.25 24.42 -18.09
N HIS A 291 59.14 23.76 -18.80
CA HIS A 291 60.31 22.97 -18.38
C HIS A 291 60.24 22.08 -17.14
N ALA A 292 60.27 20.79 -17.41
CA ALA A 292 60.79 19.78 -16.48
C ALA A 292 62.08 19.16 -17.04
N PRO A 293 63.13 18.90 -16.22
CA PRO A 293 64.29 18.11 -16.64
C PRO A 293 63.98 16.64 -16.68
N ALA A 294 64.56 15.97 -17.67
CA ALA A 294 64.53 14.55 -17.85
C ALA A 294 65.34 13.83 -16.76
N ASP A 295 64.99 12.54 -16.56
CA ASP A 295 65.68 11.45 -15.85
C ASP A 295 65.25 11.18 -14.39
N ALA A 296 64.30 10.23 -14.32
CA ALA A 296 64.33 9.14 -13.35
C ALA A 296 63.44 8.00 -13.85
N HIS A 297 64.07 6.91 -14.25
CA HIS A 297 63.39 5.64 -14.46
C HIS A 297 62.81 5.12 -13.12
N ASP A 298 61.50 5.12 -12.99
CA ASP A 298 60.83 4.32 -11.96
C ASP A 298 59.86 3.37 -12.64
N ARG A 299 60.11 2.05 -12.41
CA ARG A 299 59.28 0.94 -12.85
C ARG A 299 58.21 0.73 -11.80
N SER A 300 57.12 1.43 -11.88
CA SER A 300 55.83 1.11 -11.23
C SER A 300 54.74 1.27 -12.25
N GLY A 301 53.86 0.23 -12.36
CA GLY A 301 52.83 0.12 -13.37
C GLY A 301 51.95 1.37 -13.42
N GLY A 302 52.09 2.15 -14.50
CA GLY A 302 51.36 3.38 -14.69
C GLY A 302 49.83 3.12 -14.76
N ALA A 303 49.15 3.43 -13.69
CA ALA A 303 47.69 3.57 -13.74
C ALA A 303 47.31 4.63 -14.80
N ARG A 304 46.59 4.20 -15.83
CA ARG A 304 46.10 5.09 -16.89
C ARG A 304 45.19 6.12 -16.24
N ARG A 305 45.49 7.41 -16.38
CA ARG A 305 44.64 8.51 -15.90
C ARG A 305 43.34 8.47 -16.69
N ALA A 306 42.23 8.20 -16.01
CA ALA A 306 40.94 8.03 -16.63
C ALA A 306 40.07 9.30 -16.54
N ALA A 307 40.21 10.09 -15.46
CA ALA A 307 39.41 11.28 -15.21
C ALA A 307 40.20 12.28 -14.33
N ALA A 308 39.72 13.50 -14.18
CA ALA A 308 40.20 14.46 -13.21
C ALA A 308 39.06 14.95 -12.31
N ALA A 309 39.36 15.10 -11.00
CA ALA A 309 38.43 15.77 -10.08
C ALA A 309 39.05 17.15 -9.70
N VAL A 310 38.33 18.22 -10.05
CA VAL A 310 38.69 19.58 -9.69
C VAL A 310 38.05 19.92 -8.35
N VAL A 311 38.84 20.39 -7.40
CA VAL A 311 38.32 20.81 -6.09
C VAL A 311 37.71 22.19 -6.20
N GLN A 312 36.45 22.29 -5.85
CA GLN A 312 35.72 23.56 -5.78
C GLN A 312 35.46 23.92 -4.31
N VAL A 313 35.57 25.20 -4.02
CA VAL A 313 35.37 25.77 -2.69
C VAL A 313 34.12 26.65 -2.72
N HIS A 314 33.22 26.41 -1.81
CA HIS A 314 31.94 27.12 -1.67
C HIS A 314 31.99 27.97 -0.42
N SER A 315 31.58 29.24 -0.50
CA SER A 315 31.38 30.09 0.65
C SER A 315 30.16 29.67 1.44
N LEU A 316 30.26 29.49 2.76
CA LEU A 316 29.10 29.28 3.62
C LEU A 316 28.32 30.59 3.87
N ALA A 317 29.00 31.75 3.73
CA ALA A 317 28.38 33.05 3.85
C ALA A 317 27.45 33.39 2.67
N ASP A 318 27.83 32.92 1.46
CA ASP A 318 27.02 33.07 0.24
C ASP A 318 27.14 31.82 -0.62
N PRO A 319 26.12 30.91 -0.56
CA PRO A 319 26.15 29.64 -1.29
C PRO A 319 26.23 29.78 -2.83
N THR A 320 25.97 30.96 -3.38
CA THR A 320 26.10 31.22 -4.81
C THR A 320 27.54 31.45 -5.25
N HIS A 321 28.44 31.75 -4.30
CA HIS A 321 29.87 31.91 -4.54
C HIS A 321 30.58 30.57 -4.47
N VAL A 322 30.96 30.09 -5.65
CA VAL A 322 31.77 28.89 -5.84
C VAL A 322 32.99 29.23 -6.65
N THR A 323 34.18 28.80 -6.22
CA THR A 323 35.44 29.00 -6.94
C THR A 323 36.24 27.73 -7.00
N ASP A 324 37.07 27.53 -8.03
CA ASP A 324 38.02 26.43 -8.04
C ASP A 324 39.14 26.70 -7.02
N ALA A 325 39.66 25.67 -6.36
CA ALA A 325 40.68 25.80 -5.33
C ALA A 325 41.92 26.59 -5.82
N ALA A 326 42.32 26.38 -7.08
CA ALA A 326 43.40 27.12 -7.72
C ALA A 326 43.20 28.65 -7.65
N ALA A 327 42.00 29.15 -7.89
CA ALA A 327 41.69 30.57 -7.83
C ALA A 327 41.76 31.14 -6.40
N LEU A 328 41.32 30.35 -5.41
CA LEU A 328 41.38 30.71 -4.00
C LEU A 328 42.86 30.80 -3.53
N TRP A 329 43.76 29.92 -4.01
CA TRP A 329 45.19 29.94 -3.66
C TRP A 329 45.92 31.04 -4.37
N ASN A 330 45.54 31.43 -5.59
CA ASN A 330 46.16 32.51 -6.35
C ASN A 330 45.68 33.93 -5.96
N GLY A 331 44.77 34.04 -4.97
CA GLY A 331 44.27 35.34 -4.50
C GLY A 331 43.21 35.96 -5.39
N GLY A 332 42.71 35.24 -6.38
CA GLY A 332 41.67 35.71 -7.33
C GLY A 332 40.21 35.56 -6.83
N ALA A 333 39.99 34.94 -5.65
CA ALA A 333 38.69 34.81 -5.02
C ALA A 333 38.42 36.11 -4.23
N GLY A 334 37.41 36.90 -4.64
CA GLY A 334 37.07 38.18 -4.00
C GLY A 334 36.51 38.06 -2.58
N GLU A 335 35.97 39.15 -2.04
CA GLU A 335 35.52 39.35 -0.65
C GLU A 335 34.60 38.31 0.00
N PRO A 336 33.85 37.40 -0.70
CA PRO A 336 32.97 36.44 -0.05
C PRO A 336 33.71 35.32 0.73
N PHE A 337 35.01 35.16 0.51
CA PHE A 337 35.81 34.15 1.22
C PHE A 337 36.62 34.82 2.33
N GLY A 338 36.35 34.49 3.57
CA GLY A 338 37.05 35.05 4.71
C GLY A 338 38.57 34.72 4.72
N PRO A 339 39.37 35.40 5.56
CA PRO A 339 40.84 35.24 5.59
C PRO A 339 41.33 33.81 5.94
N ARG A 340 40.43 32.97 6.53
CA ARG A 340 40.74 31.57 6.90
C ARG A 340 40.32 30.57 5.83
N ALA A 341 39.68 30.98 4.73
CA ALA A 341 39.10 30.09 3.72
C ALA A 341 40.06 29.01 3.20
N ARG A 342 41.35 29.30 3.03
CA ARG A 342 42.33 28.29 2.61
C ARG A 342 42.59 27.24 3.68
N VAL A 343 42.64 27.64 4.95
CA VAL A 343 42.83 26.72 6.10
C VAL A 343 41.61 25.85 6.24
N ASP A 344 40.41 26.42 6.17
CA ASP A 344 39.14 25.72 6.29
C ASP A 344 38.93 24.73 5.14
N ALA A 345 39.35 25.10 3.91
CA ALA A 345 39.33 24.19 2.74
C ALA A 345 40.26 22.98 2.92
N VAL A 346 41.51 23.20 3.43
CA VAL A 346 42.45 22.11 3.74
C VAL A 346 41.89 21.18 4.84
N LEU A 347 41.29 21.76 5.89
CA LEU A 347 40.64 20.95 6.96
C LEU A 347 39.46 20.16 6.43
N ALA A 348 38.65 20.73 5.53
CA ALA A 348 37.56 20.00 4.86
C ALA A 348 38.12 18.88 3.96
N LEU A 349 39.21 19.14 3.22
CA LEU A 349 39.86 18.14 2.39
C LEU A 349 40.46 16.98 3.23
N ARG A 350 41.06 17.26 4.36
CA ARG A 350 41.58 16.23 5.29
C ARG A 350 40.45 15.32 5.82
N ARG A 351 39.28 15.89 6.10
CA ARG A 351 38.10 15.09 6.49
C ARG A 351 37.59 14.23 5.36
N ALA A 352 37.54 14.78 4.15
CA ALA A 352 37.16 14.05 2.96
C ALA A 352 38.12 12.90 2.64
N ALA A 353 39.41 13.11 2.80
CA ALA A 353 40.47 12.11 2.61
C ALA A 353 40.31 10.89 3.54
N ARG A 354 39.86 11.08 4.76
CA ARG A 354 39.52 9.96 5.69
C ARG A 354 38.35 9.11 5.19
N VAL A 355 37.49 9.66 4.37
CA VAL A 355 36.34 8.96 3.78
C VAL A 355 36.72 8.28 2.48
N TRP A 356 37.54 8.92 1.67
CA TRP A 356 38.05 8.43 0.39
C TRP A 356 39.52 8.72 0.22
N ALA A 357 40.36 7.72 0.45
CA ALA A 357 41.80 7.80 0.53
C ALA A 357 42.50 8.49 -0.67
N PRO A 358 42.06 8.38 -1.92
CA PRO A 358 42.71 9.07 -3.06
C PRO A 358 42.82 10.58 -2.89
N LEU A 359 41.99 11.22 -2.07
CA LEU A 359 42.06 12.64 -1.78
C LEU A 359 43.32 13.05 -0.96
N GLU A 360 43.99 12.10 -0.32
CA GLU A 360 45.24 12.36 0.40
C GLU A 360 46.33 12.95 -0.53
N ARG A 361 46.36 12.52 -1.80
CA ARG A 361 47.29 13.04 -2.82
C ARG A 361 47.16 14.55 -3.05
N LEU A 362 46.00 15.15 -2.76
CA LEU A 362 45.78 16.60 -2.85
C LEU A 362 46.44 17.34 -1.66
N LEU A 363 46.58 16.69 -0.51
CA LEU A 363 47.16 17.29 0.69
C LEU A 363 48.70 17.43 0.57
N ASP A 364 49.34 16.67 -0.32
CA ASP A 364 50.74 16.73 -0.63
C ASP A 364 51.10 17.79 -1.69
N GLN A 365 50.07 18.42 -2.32
CA GLN A 365 50.24 19.40 -3.35
C GLN A 365 50.34 20.82 -2.76
N PRO A 366 51.18 21.71 -3.32
CA PRO A 366 51.22 23.12 -2.90
C PRO A 366 49.88 23.85 -3.07
N VAL A 367 49.11 23.45 -4.08
CA VAL A 367 47.76 23.91 -4.37
C VAL A 367 46.87 22.65 -4.57
N PRO A 368 45.95 22.36 -3.66
CA PRO A 368 45.13 21.16 -3.74
C PRO A 368 43.95 21.38 -4.72
N ASP A 369 44.22 21.48 -6.01
CA ASP A 369 43.24 21.90 -7.02
C ASP A 369 42.71 20.76 -7.89
N VAL A 370 43.55 19.83 -8.35
CA VAL A 370 43.19 18.78 -9.30
C VAL A 370 43.73 17.44 -8.87
N LEU A 371 42.82 16.45 -8.76
CA LEU A 371 43.14 15.07 -8.52
C LEU A 371 43.00 14.27 -9.83
N ALA A 372 44.07 13.62 -10.29
CA ALA A 372 43.98 12.62 -11.35
C ALA A 372 43.40 11.32 -10.79
N ILE A 373 42.31 10.80 -11.39
CA ILE A 373 41.56 9.62 -10.96
C ILE A 373 41.81 8.48 -11.94
N GLY A 374 42.17 7.31 -11.42
CA GLY A 374 42.27 6.06 -12.18
C GLY A 374 40.90 5.40 -12.44
N GLU A 375 40.87 4.36 -13.28
CA GLU A 375 39.63 3.65 -13.61
C GLU A 375 39.01 3.01 -12.37
N ASP A 376 39.79 2.35 -11.52
CA ASP A 376 39.30 1.70 -10.29
C ASP A 376 38.77 2.74 -9.29
N GLU A 377 39.46 3.88 -9.15
CA GLU A 377 39.04 5.00 -8.28
C GLU A 377 37.75 5.66 -8.79
N LEU A 378 37.54 5.71 -10.11
CA LEU A 378 36.32 6.22 -10.69
C LEU A 378 35.13 5.25 -10.44
N TYR A 379 35.41 3.94 -10.50
CA TYR A 379 34.41 2.92 -10.10
C TYR A 379 33.99 3.10 -8.64
N GLU A 380 34.96 3.23 -7.75
CA GLU A 380 34.72 3.45 -6.32
C GLU A 380 33.91 4.74 -6.07
N LEU A 381 34.25 5.83 -6.80
CA LEU A 381 33.56 7.11 -6.68
C LEU A 381 32.11 7.07 -7.22
N LEU A 382 31.88 6.33 -8.31
CA LEU A 382 30.55 6.09 -8.89
C LEU A 382 29.68 5.20 -7.99
N GLY A 383 30.30 4.26 -7.27
CA GLY A 383 29.66 3.33 -6.34
C GLY A 383 29.52 3.93 -4.93
N ASP A 384 30.26 3.37 -3.98
CA ASP A 384 30.09 3.62 -2.55
C ASP A 384 30.75 4.91 -2.05
N ALA A 385 31.86 5.37 -2.67
CA ALA A 385 32.59 6.53 -2.17
C ALA A 385 31.81 7.84 -2.38
N GLY A 386 31.07 7.99 -3.47
CA GLY A 386 30.28 9.19 -3.75
C GLY A 386 29.22 9.46 -2.68
N PRO A 387 28.33 8.52 -2.35
CA PRO A 387 27.38 8.63 -1.23
C PRO A 387 28.04 8.86 0.12
N ARG A 388 29.17 8.22 0.43
CA ARG A 388 29.93 8.42 1.68
C ARG A 388 30.52 9.82 1.78
N LEU A 389 31.07 10.37 0.67
CA LEU A 389 31.52 11.76 0.59
C LEU A 389 30.36 12.75 0.76
N ALA A 390 29.22 12.51 0.12
CA ALA A 390 28.03 13.33 0.28
C ALA A 390 27.55 13.34 1.74
N ALA A 391 27.53 12.18 2.42
CA ALA A 391 27.20 12.06 3.84
C ALA A 391 28.20 12.80 4.74
N ALA A 392 29.46 12.93 4.31
CA ALA A 392 30.50 13.73 4.98
C ALA A 392 30.44 15.22 4.61
N GLY A 393 29.47 15.67 3.82
CA GLY A 393 29.27 17.06 3.42
C GLY A 393 30.12 17.53 2.22
N VAL A 394 30.68 16.58 1.44
CA VAL A 394 31.46 16.83 0.22
C VAL A 394 30.63 16.45 -1.00
N GLY A 395 30.11 17.42 -1.73
CA GLY A 395 29.36 17.19 -2.97
C GLY A 395 30.25 16.68 -4.10
N VAL A 396 29.78 15.72 -4.89
CA VAL A 396 30.42 15.29 -6.13
C VAL A 396 29.58 15.75 -7.30
N HIS A 397 30.10 16.70 -8.11
CA HIS A 397 29.44 17.25 -9.28
C HIS A 397 29.87 16.49 -10.52
N TRP A 398 28.96 15.76 -11.08
CA TRP A 398 29.16 15.00 -12.32
C TRP A 398 28.93 15.90 -13.55
N PRO A 399 29.60 15.61 -14.67
CA PRO A 399 29.29 16.30 -15.94
C PRO A 399 27.82 16.21 -16.29
N ARG A 400 27.24 17.27 -16.87
CA ARG A 400 25.83 17.31 -17.27
C ARG A 400 25.47 16.25 -18.31
N GLU A 401 26.45 15.82 -19.08
CA GLU A 401 26.32 14.78 -20.09
C GLU A 401 26.37 13.36 -19.50
N LEU A 402 26.69 13.21 -18.20
CA LEU A 402 26.72 11.91 -17.56
C LEU A 402 25.30 11.44 -17.20
N VAL A 403 24.82 10.43 -17.91
CA VAL A 403 23.53 9.79 -17.67
C VAL A 403 23.73 8.56 -16.77
N ARG A 404 23.14 8.60 -15.59
CA ARG A 404 23.14 7.47 -14.64
C ARG A 404 21.98 6.52 -14.84
N SER A 405 21.04 6.82 -15.72
CA SER A 405 19.79 6.11 -15.91
C SER A 405 19.85 5.10 -17.08
N LEU A 406 20.86 4.21 -17.05
CA LEU A 406 20.76 3.00 -17.86
C LEU A 406 19.88 2.01 -17.09
N THR A 407 18.75 1.64 -17.68
CA THR A 407 17.82 0.69 -17.08
C THR A 407 17.78 -0.59 -17.91
N ALA A 408 17.67 -1.73 -17.25
CA ALA A 408 17.44 -3.01 -17.89
C ALA A 408 16.02 -3.47 -17.63
N SER A 409 15.30 -3.75 -18.69
CA SER A 409 13.98 -4.40 -18.64
C SER A 409 14.01 -5.67 -19.47
N ALA A 410 13.22 -6.65 -19.06
CA ALA A 410 12.97 -7.79 -19.90
C ALA A 410 11.87 -7.42 -20.92
N VAL A 411 12.02 -7.86 -22.15
CA VAL A 411 11.05 -7.60 -23.23
C VAL A 411 10.48 -8.90 -23.71
N VAL A 412 9.14 -8.94 -23.82
CA VAL A 412 8.42 -10.09 -24.36
C VAL A 412 7.86 -9.71 -25.73
N ARG A 413 8.26 -10.46 -26.77
CA ARG A 413 7.86 -10.24 -28.16
C ARG A 413 7.48 -11.57 -28.83
N PRO A 414 6.66 -11.58 -29.89
CA PRO A 414 6.44 -12.79 -30.69
C PRO A 414 7.77 -13.35 -31.21
N ALA A 415 7.98 -14.68 -31.10
CA ALA A 415 9.19 -15.29 -31.60
C ALA A 415 9.26 -15.16 -33.14
N PRO A 416 10.46 -15.02 -33.71
CA PRO A 416 10.63 -14.96 -35.17
C PRO A 416 10.01 -16.20 -35.88
N GLY A 417 9.11 -16.01 -36.85
CA GLY A 417 8.41 -17.07 -37.55
C GLY A 417 7.05 -17.48 -36.97
N SER A 418 6.63 -16.86 -35.84
CA SER A 418 5.27 -17.02 -35.32
C SER A 418 4.33 -16.16 -36.15
N ALA A 419 3.32 -16.78 -36.81
CA ALA A 419 2.32 -16.06 -37.61
C ALA A 419 1.43 -15.21 -36.74
N THR A 420 1.50 -13.88 -36.91
CA THR A 420 0.73 -12.89 -36.13
C THR A 420 -0.65 -12.59 -36.73
N ASP A 421 -1.14 -13.36 -37.66
CA ASP A 421 -2.43 -13.14 -38.33
C ASP A 421 -3.60 -13.81 -37.58
N GLY A 422 -4.07 -13.11 -36.56
CA GLY A 422 -5.50 -12.82 -36.31
C GLY A 422 -6.43 -13.90 -35.79
N THR A 423 -6.12 -15.19 -35.58
CA THR A 423 -7.16 -16.17 -35.26
C THR A 423 -7.04 -16.94 -33.94
N SER A 424 -5.93 -17.01 -33.28
CA SER A 424 -5.87 -17.50 -31.90
C SER A 424 -4.52 -17.17 -31.29
N PHE A 425 -4.50 -16.16 -30.44
CA PHE A 425 -3.32 -15.75 -29.69
C PHE A 425 -2.82 -16.85 -28.73
N PHE A 426 -3.68 -17.78 -28.36
CA PHE A 426 -3.47 -18.81 -27.34
C PHE A 426 -3.25 -20.24 -27.91
N ASP A 427 -3.02 -20.38 -29.22
CA ASP A 427 -2.64 -21.67 -29.75
C ASP A 427 -1.25 -22.05 -29.25
N ALA A 428 -1.09 -23.29 -28.79
CA ALA A 428 0.12 -23.80 -28.15
C ALA A 428 1.39 -23.78 -29.03
N GLU A 429 1.26 -23.47 -30.32
CA GLU A 429 2.37 -23.35 -31.28
C GLU A 429 2.98 -21.95 -31.33
N HIS A 430 2.37 -20.93 -30.67
CA HIS A 430 2.87 -19.56 -30.64
C HIS A 430 3.77 -19.36 -29.43
N LEU A 431 5.07 -19.27 -29.67
CA LEU A 431 6.04 -18.95 -28.61
C LEU A 431 6.41 -17.46 -28.63
N PHE A 432 6.74 -16.94 -27.47
CA PHE A 432 7.22 -15.58 -27.30
C PHE A 432 8.67 -15.60 -26.88
N SER A 433 9.51 -14.80 -27.54
CA SER A 433 10.88 -14.59 -27.09
C SER A 433 10.89 -13.67 -25.88
N PHE A 434 11.73 -14.01 -24.93
CA PHE A 434 11.93 -13.27 -23.69
C PHE A 434 13.40 -12.87 -23.63
N ASP A 435 13.65 -11.57 -23.75
CA ASP A 435 14.98 -11.03 -23.95
C ASP A 435 15.27 -9.85 -23.04
N TRP A 436 16.55 -9.67 -22.64
CA TRP A 436 16.99 -8.45 -22.01
C TRP A 436 17.06 -7.30 -23.01
N GLN A 437 16.48 -6.16 -22.66
CA GLN A 437 16.59 -4.89 -23.37
C GLN A 437 17.09 -3.82 -22.39
N LEU A 438 18.13 -3.09 -22.81
CA LEU A 438 18.60 -1.92 -22.06
C LEU A 438 18.05 -0.66 -22.69
N ALA A 439 17.74 0.33 -21.85
CA ALA A 439 17.25 1.62 -22.25
C ALA A 439 18.09 2.75 -21.62
N LEU A 440 18.34 3.79 -22.39
CA LEU A 440 19.01 5.01 -21.97
C LEU A 440 18.02 6.16 -21.92
N GLY A 441 17.71 6.64 -20.70
CA GLY A 441 16.74 7.72 -20.53
C GLY A 441 15.32 7.40 -21.03
N GLY A 442 14.94 6.10 -21.00
CA GLY A 442 13.63 5.62 -21.48
C GLY A 442 13.61 5.19 -22.96
N GLU A 443 14.65 5.46 -23.73
CA GLU A 443 14.76 5.00 -25.12
C GLU A 443 15.56 3.69 -25.19
N GLN A 444 15.02 2.69 -25.88
CA GLN A 444 15.67 1.40 -26.06
C GLN A 444 16.97 1.51 -26.84
N LEU A 445 17.99 0.76 -26.40
CA LEU A 445 19.26 0.68 -27.11
C LEU A 445 19.13 -0.21 -28.34
N THR A 446 19.82 0.17 -29.39
CA THR A 446 19.97 -0.65 -30.61
C THR A 446 20.86 -1.86 -30.36
N GLU A 447 20.80 -2.88 -31.22
CA GLU A 447 21.65 -4.07 -31.09
C GLU A 447 23.15 -3.71 -31.10
N LYS A 448 23.56 -2.74 -31.92
CA LYS A 448 24.96 -2.26 -31.96
C LYS A 448 25.37 -1.58 -30.65
N GLU A 449 24.49 -0.80 -30.02
CA GLU A 449 24.75 -0.17 -28.73
C GLU A 449 24.80 -1.20 -27.61
N MET A 450 23.98 -2.25 -27.70
CA MET A 450 24.02 -3.38 -26.79
C MET A 450 25.33 -4.18 -26.93
N ASP A 451 25.87 -4.35 -28.17
CA ASP A 451 27.16 -4.99 -28.42
C ASP A 451 28.30 -4.17 -27.81
N LEU A 452 28.31 -2.84 -28.02
CA LEU A 452 29.27 -1.93 -27.41
C LEU A 452 29.26 -2.02 -25.88
N LEU A 453 28.09 -2.11 -25.26
CA LEU A 453 27.98 -2.31 -23.81
C LEU A 453 28.45 -3.71 -23.38
N ALA A 454 28.14 -4.75 -24.15
CA ALA A 454 28.56 -6.11 -23.85
C ALA A 454 30.09 -6.27 -23.88
N GLU A 455 30.78 -5.53 -24.75
CA GLU A 455 32.25 -5.48 -24.87
C GLU A 455 32.90 -4.47 -23.93
N ALA A 456 32.12 -3.63 -23.27
CA ALA A 456 32.64 -2.60 -22.37
C ALA A 456 33.42 -3.21 -21.18
N HIS A 457 34.66 -2.78 -21.01
CA HIS A 457 35.54 -3.12 -19.89
C HIS A 457 35.80 -1.90 -18.98
N ARG A 458 35.12 -0.77 -19.24
CA ARG A 458 35.33 0.51 -18.57
C ARG A 458 34.07 0.94 -17.81
N PRO A 459 34.23 1.72 -16.70
CA PRO A 459 33.11 2.18 -15.87
C PRO A 459 32.18 3.17 -16.56
N VAL A 460 32.63 3.82 -17.62
CA VAL A 460 31.89 4.84 -18.37
C VAL A 460 32.10 4.62 -19.85
N VAL A 461 30.99 4.63 -20.62
CA VAL A 461 30.98 4.46 -22.08
C VAL A 461 30.23 5.62 -22.72
N ARG A 462 30.65 6.05 -23.91
CA ARG A 462 29.93 7.09 -24.66
C ARG A 462 28.91 6.45 -25.58
N LEU A 463 27.61 6.75 -25.32
CA LEU A 463 26.48 6.32 -26.15
C LEU A 463 25.65 7.54 -26.58
N ARG A 464 25.38 7.72 -27.86
CA ARG A 464 24.57 8.84 -28.41
C ARG A 464 25.06 10.21 -27.91
N ASP A 465 26.39 10.42 -27.96
CA ASP A 465 27.05 11.65 -27.47
C ASP A 465 26.85 11.96 -25.98
N ARG A 466 26.49 10.98 -25.17
CA ARG A 466 26.36 11.10 -23.72
C ARG A 466 27.26 10.10 -23.02
N TRP A 467 27.79 10.50 -21.87
CA TRP A 467 28.53 9.60 -20.99
C TRP A 467 27.53 8.73 -20.20
N VAL A 468 27.70 7.44 -20.21
CA VAL A 468 26.82 6.47 -19.56
C VAL A 468 27.64 5.67 -18.57
N VAL A 469 27.17 5.61 -17.33
CA VAL A 469 27.76 4.76 -16.29
C VAL A 469 27.38 3.31 -16.58
N VAL A 470 28.37 2.44 -16.63
CA VAL A 470 28.22 1.02 -16.95
C VAL A 470 28.32 0.19 -15.68
N ASP A 471 27.20 -0.33 -15.22
CA ASP A 471 27.16 -1.31 -14.15
C ASP A 471 27.57 -2.69 -14.67
N PRO A 472 28.51 -3.41 -14.02
CA PRO A 472 28.87 -4.78 -14.39
C PRO A 472 27.69 -5.75 -14.49
N ALA A 473 26.63 -5.53 -13.69
CA ALA A 473 25.38 -6.30 -13.78
C ALA A 473 24.66 -6.08 -15.12
N LEU A 474 24.66 -4.84 -15.62
CA LEU A 474 24.05 -4.50 -16.90
C LEU A 474 24.85 -5.03 -18.08
N VAL A 475 26.20 -5.05 -17.97
CA VAL A 475 27.09 -5.70 -18.95
C VAL A 475 26.77 -7.19 -19.07
N ARG A 476 26.60 -7.89 -17.94
CA ARG A 476 26.19 -9.30 -17.96
C ARG A 476 24.85 -9.51 -18.67
N LYS A 477 23.86 -8.61 -18.42
CA LYS A 477 22.55 -8.65 -19.09
C LYS A 477 22.68 -8.35 -20.59
N ALA A 478 23.54 -7.43 -21.00
CA ALA A 478 23.82 -7.14 -22.41
C ALA A 478 24.50 -8.31 -23.13
N ARG A 479 25.32 -9.10 -22.42
CA ARG A 479 25.97 -10.32 -22.95
C ARG A 479 25.01 -11.52 -23.03
N LYS A 480 24.21 -11.74 -21.98
CA LYS A 480 23.20 -12.83 -21.94
C LYS A 480 21.82 -12.22 -22.29
N ARG A 481 21.59 -11.95 -23.57
CA ARG A 481 20.36 -11.29 -24.05
C ARG A 481 19.14 -12.20 -23.94
N GLU A 482 19.27 -13.43 -24.42
CA GLU A 482 18.20 -14.40 -24.48
C GLU A 482 17.90 -14.97 -23.07
N LEU A 483 16.68 -14.80 -22.61
CA LEU A 483 16.16 -15.34 -21.36
C LEU A 483 15.40 -16.66 -21.58
N GLY A 484 14.93 -16.89 -22.80
CA GLY A 484 14.23 -18.11 -23.21
C GLY A 484 12.96 -17.85 -24.01
N LEU A 485 12.10 -18.86 -24.05
CA LEU A 485 10.80 -18.80 -24.70
C LEU A 485 9.70 -18.89 -23.64
N LEU A 486 8.67 -18.08 -23.79
CA LEU A 486 7.46 -18.13 -22.98
C LEU A 486 6.30 -18.70 -23.80
N ASP A 487 5.44 -19.48 -23.16
CA ASP A 487 4.15 -19.81 -23.74
C ASP A 487 3.20 -18.59 -23.74
N PRO A 488 2.10 -18.60 -24.49
CA PRO A 488 1.21 -17.45 -24.63
C PRO A 488 0.59 -16.98 -23.32
N VAL A 489 0.37 -17.90 -22.38
CA VAL A 489 -0.27 -17.59 -21.09
C VAL A 489 0.73 -16.95 -20.14
N ASP A 490 1.95 -17.48 -20.07
CA ASP A 490 3.04 -16.90 -19.29
C ASP A 490 3.41 -15.51 -19.84
N ALA A 491 3.46 -15.35 -21.17
CA ALA A 491 3.67 -14.06 -21.82
C ALA A 491 2.57 -13.04 -21.45
N LEU A 492 1.30 -13.48 -21.43
CA LEU A 492 0.18 -12.63 -21.00
C LEU A 492 0.29 -12.26 -19.51
N ALA A 493 0.64 -13.22 -18.64
CA ALA A 493 0.80 -12.96 -17.22
C ALA A 493 1.90 -11.93 -16.97
N VAL A 494 3.04 -12.02 -17.65
CA VAL A 494 4.11 -11.03 -17.61
C VAL A 494 3.64 -9.68 -18.13
N ALA A 495 2.90 -9.65 -19.23
CA ALA A 495 2.37 -8.42 -19.82
C ALA A 495 1.40 -7.69 -18.89
N LEU A 496 0.56 -8.39 -18.15
CA LEU A 496 -0.42 -7.81 -17.22
C LEU A 496 0.21 -7.36 -15.89
N THR A 497 1.20 -8.11 -15.39
CA THR A 497 1.88 -7.78 -14.13
C THR A 497 2.97 -6.72 -14.30
N GLY A 498 3.53 -6.59 -15.51
CA GLY A 498 4.68 -5.73 -15.79
C GLY A 498 6.00 -6.23 -15.20
N SER A 499 6.05 -7.49 -14.73
CA SER A 499 7.24 -8.08 -14.11
C SER A 499 7.36 -9.57 -14.41
N ALA A 500 8.60 -10.06 -14.47
CA ALA A 500 8.92 -11.48 -14.60
C ALA A 500 9.97 -11.89 -13.55
N GLU A 501 10.10 -13.20 -13.33
CA GLU A 501 11.13 -13.75 -12.47
C GLU A 501 12.22 -14.37 -13.35
N VAL A 502 13.46 -13.89 -13.20
CA VAL A 502 14.63 -14.34 -13.94
C VAL A 502 15.72 -14.72 -12.95
N ASP A 503 16.16 -15.96 -12.97
CA ASP A 503 17.20 -16.51 -12.07
C ASP A 503 16.89 -16.28 -10.56
N GLY A 504 15.59 -16.24 -10.19
CA GLY A 504 15.13 -16.00 -8.82
C GLY A 504 15.05 -14.52 -8.43
N GLU A 505 15.42 -13.60 -9.31
CA GLU A 505 15.26 -12.17 -9.15
C GLU A 505 14.06 -11.66 -9.94
N ARG A 506 13.38 -10.68 -9.38
CA ARG A 506 12.28 -10.00 -10.03
C ARG A 506 12.79 -8.89 -10.94
N VAL A 507 12.34 -8.86 -12.18
CA VAL A 507 12.73 -7.87 -13.17
C VAL A 507 11.50 -7.22 -13.80
N GLU A 508 11.60 -5.96 -14.14
CA GLU A 508 10.59 -5.27 -14.93
C GLU A 508 10.52 -5.87 -16.32
N ALA A 509 9.30 -6.16 -16.80
CA ALA A 509 9.08 -6.76 -18.10
C ALA A 509 8.06 -5.96 -18.92
N VAL A 510 8.45 -5.62 -20.15
CA VAL A 510 7.66 -4.78 -21.05
C VAL A 510 7.17 -5.61 -22.25
N PRO A 511 5.85 -5.75 -22.43
CA PRO A 511 5.31 -6.35 -23.64
C PRO A 511 5.47 -5.41 -24.84
N VAL A 512 5.77 -5.94 -26.02
CA VAL A 512 5.87 -5.16 -27.25
C VAL A 512 5.04 -5.80 -28.39
N GLY A 513 4.73 -5.01 -29.43
CA GLY A 513 3.99 -5.50 -30.60
C GLY A 513 2.58 -6.01 -30.28
N ALA A 514 2.22 -7.17 -30.81
CA ALA A 514 0.89 -7.77 -30.66
C ALA A 514 0.50 -8.02 -29.19
N LEU A 515 1.47 -8.36 -28.34
CA LEU A 515 1.23 -8.58 -26.90
C LEU A 515 0.89 -7.29 -26.15
N ALA A 516 1.55 -6.18 -26.50
CA ALA A 516 1.19 -4.87 -25.95
C ALA A 516 -0.22 -4.44 -26.36
N ALA A 517 -0.56 -4.61 -27.66
CA ALA A 517 -1.90 -4.33 -28.17
C ALA A 517 -2.98 -5.22 -27.51
N LEU A 518 -2.65 -6.50 -27.26
CA LEU A 518 -3.55 -7.41 -26.53
C LEU A 518 -3.76 -6.93 -25.08
N ARG A 519 -2.69 -6.56 -24.36
CA ARG A 519 -2.79 -6.00 -23.01
C ARG A 519 -3.71 -4.79 -22.98
N GLU A 520 -3.52 -3.84 -23.90
CA GLU A 520 -4.37 -2.65 -24.02
C GLU A 520 -5.84 -3.04 -24.25
N ARG A 521 -6.11 -3.97 -25.18
CA ARG A 521 -7.47 -4.47 -25.44
C ARG A 521 -8.09 -5.14 -24.22
N ILE A 522 -7.33 -5.87 -23.43
CA ILE A 522 -7.83 -6.53 -22.21
C ILE A 522 -8.10 -5.51 -21.08
N THR A 523 -7.24 -4.52 -20.90
CA THR A 523 -7.30 -3.57 -19.79
C THR A 523 -8.10 -2.30 -20.08
N ALA A 524 -8.41 -2.01 -21.35
CA ALA A 524 -9.22 -0.85 -21.73
C ALA A 524 -10.60 -0.89 -21.09
N ASP A 525 -11.14 0.28 -20.75
CA ASP A 525 -12.52 0.38 -20.30
C ASP A 525 -13.49 -0.06 -21.40
N ALA A 526 -14.47 -0.87 -21.00
CA ALA A 526 -15.49 -1.34 -21.93
C ALA A 526 -16.50 -0.22 -22.21
N ALA A 527 -16.47 0.39 -23.38
CA ALA A 527 -17.53 1.28 -23.84
C ALA A 527 -18.84 0.49 -23.93
N ALA A 528 -19.95 1.12 -23.57
CA ALA A 528 -21.27 0.50 -23.67
C ALA A 528 -21.59 0.12 -25.12
N VAL A 529 -22.12 -1.08 -25.33
CA VAL A 529 -22.55 -1.60 -26.63
C VAL A 529 -24.06 -1.51 -26.77
N ALA A 530 -24.55 -1.48 -27.99
CA ALA A 530 -25.99 -1.55 -28.24
C ALA A 530 -26.55 -2.93 -27.82
N PRO A 531 -27.79 -2.99 -27.29
CA PRO A 531 -28.47 -4.25 -27.05
C PRO A 531 -28.55 -5.12 -28.30
N PRO A 532 -28.34 -6.44 -28.21
CA PRO A 532 -28.40 -7.32 -29.35
C PRO A 532 -29.83 -7.43 -29.91
N PRO A 533 -29.98 -7.62 -31.22
CA PRO A 533 -31.29 -7.89 -31.79
C PRO A 533 -31.87 -9.22 -31.23
N GLY A 534 -33.19 -9.25 -31.01
CA GLY A 534 -33.87 -10.42 -30.46
C GLY A 534 -33.91 -10.48 -28.92
N LEU A 535 -33.33 -9.50 -28.23
CA LEU A 535 -33.47 -9.37 -26.78
C LEU A 535 -34.75 -8.57 -26.44
N ASP A 536 -35.67 -9.19 -25.74
CA ASP A 536 -36.89 -8.55 -25.22
C ASP A 536 -36.67 -8.06 -23.78
N ALA A 537 -35.71 -7.13 -23.62
CA ALA A 537 -35.41 -6.49 -22.37
C ALA A 537 -34.62 -5.18 -22.58
N THR A 538 -34.81 -4.23 -21.67
CA THR A 538 -33.99 -3.03 -21.60
C THR A 538 -32.83 -3.29 -20.65
N LEU A 539 -31.59 -3.28 -21.17
CA LEU A 539 -30.37 -3.39 -20.35
C LEU A 539 -30.00 -2.02 -19.78
N ARG A 540 -29.55 -2.01 -18.56
CA ARG A 540 -29.00 -0.83 -17.88
C ARG A 540 -27.57 -0.56 -18.35
N ASP A 541 -27.09 0.67 -18.16
CA ASP A 541 -25.76 1.09 -18.60
C ASP A 541 -24.64 0.18 -18.06
N TYR A 542 -24.72 -0.21 -16.79
CA TYR A 542 -23.73 -1.12 -16.23
C TYR A 542 -23.83 -2.53 -16.83
N GLN A 543 -25.04 -3.00 -17.17
CA GLN A 543 -25.23 -4.30 -17.86
C GLN A 543 -24.67 -4.24 -19.27
N LEU A 544 -24.88 -3.12 -19.99
CA LEU A 544 -24.28 -2.90 -21.32
C LEU A 544 -22.75 -2.88 -21.27
N ARG A 545 -22.14 -2.22 -20.27
CA ARG A 545 -20.70 -2.30 -20.04
C ARG A 545 -20.24 -3.71 -19.70
N GLY A 546 -21.00 -4.44 -18.87
CA GLY A 546 -20.71 -5.85 -18.54
C GLY A 546 -20.82 -6.77 -19.76
N LEU A 547 -21.83 -6.53 -20.62
CA LEU A 547 -21.97 -7.24 -21.89
C LEU A 547 -20.79 -6.97 -22.84
N ALA A 548 -20.37 -5.72 -22.97
CA ALA A 548 -19.21 -5.33 -23.79
C ALA A 548 -17.91 -5.97 -23.29
N TRP A 549 -17.72 -6.02 -21.97
CA TRP A 549 -16.57 -6.69 -21.37
C TRP A 549 -16.58 -8.19 -21.63
N LEU A 550 -17.69 -8.89 -21.42
CA LEU A 550 -17.80 -10.33 -21.69
C LEU A 550 -17.62 -10.65 -23.19
N ASP A 551 -18.24 -9.84 -24.06
CA ASP A 551 -18.11 -10.00 -25.50
C ASP A 551 -16.64 -9.88 -25.95
N ARG A 552 -15.94 -8.87 -25.46
CA ARG A 552 -14.51 -8.68 -25.70
C ARG A 552 -13.68 -9.86 -25.18
N MET A 553 -13.87 -10.27 -23.91
CA MET A 553 -13.10 -11.38 -23.34
C MET A 553 -13.33 -12.67 -24.10
N THR A 554 -14.58 -13.00 -24.41
CA THR A 554 -14.90 -14.24 -25.12
C THR A 554 -14.54 -14.21 -26.60
N SER A 555 -14.47 -13.04 -27.25
CA SER A 555 -13.98 -12.88 -28.62
C SER A 555 -12.44 -13.05 -28.73
N LEU A 556 -11.72 -12.79 -27.64
CA LEU A 556 -10.28 -13.03 -27.53
C LEU A 556 -9.92 -14.47 -27.17
N GLY A 557 -10.91 -15.38 -27.05
CA GLY A 557 -10.69 -16.74 -26.58
C GLY A 557 -10.39 -16.84 -25.08
N LEU A 558 -10.60 -15.74 -24.36
CA LEU A 558 -10.46 -15.65 -22.91
C LEU A 558 -11.81 -15.88 -22.24
N GLY A 559 -11.80 -16.38 -21.02
CA GLY A 559 -12.99 -16.44 -20.20
C GLY A 559 -13.09 -15.27 -19.24
N GLY A 560 -14.21 -15.22 -18.49
CA GLY A 560 -14.41 -14.18 -17.49
C GLY A 560 -15.29 -14.65 -16.34
N CYS A 561 -15.08 -14.05 -15.17
CA CYS A 561 -15.91 -14.25 -13.99
C CYS A 561 -16.77 -13.00 -13.74
N LEU A 562 -18.07 -13.09 -13.99
CA LEU A 562 -19.03 -12.02 -13.65
C LEU A 562 -19.47 -12.20 -12.20
N ALA A 563 -18.87 -11.43 -11.31
CA ALA A 563 -19.00 -11.52 -9.88
C ALA A 563 -19.87 -10.40 -9.27
N ASP A 564 -20.76 -9.82 -10.06
CA ASP A 564 -21.72 -8.80 -9.62
C ASP A 564 -22.60 -9.31 -8.47
N ASP A 565 -23.01 -8.39 -7.59
CA ASP A 565 -23.96 -8.70 -6.52
C ASP A 565 -25.20 -9.41 -7.04
N MET A 566 -25.81 -10.22 -6.19
CA MET A 566 -27.04 -10.91 -6.53
C MET A 566 -28.17 -9.90 -6.82
N GLY A 567 -28.94 -10.17 -7.86
CA GLY A 567 -30.04 -9.28 -8.25
C GLY A 567 -29.68 -8.19 -9.26
N LEU A 568 -28.39 -8.04 -9.64
CA LEU A 568 -27.95 -7.09 -10.68
C LEU A 568 -28.17 -7.58 -12.13
N GLY A 569 -28.88 -8.69 -12.33
CA GLY A 569 -29.29 -9.16 -13.67
C GLY A 569 -28.20 -9.90 -14.45
N LYS A 570 -27.34 -10.68 -13.78
CA LYS A 570 -26.33 -11.51 -14.44
C LYS A 570 -26.93 -12.41 -15.54
N THR A 571 -28.07 -13.03 -15.29
CA THR A 571 -28.77 -13.92 -16.26
C THR A 571 -29.14 -13.21 -17.55
N VAL A 572 -29.78 -12.04 -17.49
CA VAL A 572 -30.17 -11.29 -18.70
C VAL A 572 -28.93 -10.80 -19.47
N THR A 573 -27.85 -10.45 -18.78
CA THR A 573 -26.58 -10.08 -19.41
C THR A 573 -25.99 -11.26 -20.19
N LEU A 574 -26.06 -12.50 -19.66
CA LEU A 574 -25.60 -13.70 -20.35
C LEU A 574 -26.53 -14.10 -21.52
N ILE A 575 -27.82 -13.90 -21.39
CA ILE A 575 -28.76 -14.10 -22.52
C ILE A 575 -28.41 -13.10 -23.65
N ALA A 576 -28.16 -11.84 -23.30
CA ALA A 576 -27.72 -10.84 -24.24
C ALA A 576 -26.38 -11.19 -24.90
N LEU A 577 -25.41 -11.72 -24.13
CA LEU A 577 -24.13 -12.20 -24.67
C LEU A 577 -24.31 -13.33 -25.69
N HIS A 578 -25.15 -14.31 -25.38
CA HIS A 578 -25.48 -15.40 -26.32
C HIS A 578 -26.03 -14.87 -27.63
N LEU A 579 -27.04 -13.97 -27.57
CA LEU A 579 -27.64 -13.34 -28.77
C LEU A 579 -26.63 -12.53 -29.56
N ARG A 580 -25.74 -11.78 -28.88
CA ARG A 580 -24.73 -10.95 -29.52
C ARG A 580 -23.66 -11.78 -30.23
N ARG A 581 -23.21 -12.87 -29.61
CA ARG A 581 -22.22 -13.79 -30.22
C ARG A 581 -22.76 -14.52 -31.43
N ALA A 582 -24.08 -14.76 -31.49
CA ALA A 582 -24.79 -15.44 -32.59
C ALA A 582 -24.06 -16.70 -33.09
N HIS A 583 -23.44 -17.45 -32.15
CA HIS A 583 -22.64 -18.64 -32.49
C HIS A 583 -23.54 -19.80 -32.90
N PRO A 584 -23.23 -20.55 -33.99
CA PRO A 584 -24.08 -21.63 -34.47
C PRO A 584 -24.18 -22.79 -33.46
N SER A 585 -23.14 -23.06 -32.68
CA SER A 585 -23.18 -24.07 -31.63
C SER A 585 -23.90 -23.57 -30.38
N PRO A 586 -24.59 -24.47 -29.64
CA PRO A 586 -25.39 -24.08 -28.46
C PRO A 586 -24.56 -23.61 -27.28
N THR A 587 -25.20 -22.86 -26.38
CA THR A 587 -24.65 -22.49 -25.08
C THR A 587 -25.06 -23.48 -24.00
N LEU A 588 -24.09 -24.10 -23.32
CA LEU A 588 -24.35 -24.96 -22.16
C LEU A 588 -24.39 -24.15 -20.89
N VAL A 589 -25.50 -24.14 -20.19
CA VAL A 589 -25.65 -23.53 -18.85
C VAL A 589 -25.70 -24.63 -17.80
N ILE A 590 -24.72 -24.56 -16.87
CA ILE A 590 -24.62 -25.48 -15.74
C ILE A 590 -24.97 -24.70 -14.49
N CYS A 591 -26.05 -25.10 -13.84
CA CYS A 591 -26.57 -24.39 -12.68
C CYS A 591 -27.06 -25.34 -11.58
N PRO A 592 -27.31 -24.87 -10.35
CA PRO A 592 -28.04 -25.65 -9.34
C PRO A 592 -29.41 -26.09 -9.85
N ALA A 593 -29.90 -27.27 -9.40
CA ALA A 593 -31.17 -27.84 -9.85
C ALA A 593 -32.38 -26.90 -9.66
N SER A 594 -32.34 -26.08 -8.63
CA SER A 594 -33.36 -25.08 -8.32
C SER A 594 -33.42 -23.91 -9.29
N LEU A 595 -32.33 -23.66 -10.03
CA LEU A 595 -32.26 -22.56 -11.00
C LEU A 595 -32.66 -23.00 -12.43
N LEU A 596 -32.79 -24.29 -12.71
CA LEU A 596 -33.17 -24.78 -14.03
C LEU A 596 -34.48 -24.18 -14.54
N GLY A 597 -35.50 -24.11 -13.67
CA GLY A 597 -36.79 -23.50 -13.99
C GLY A 597 -36.69 -21.99 -14.21
N ASN A 598 -35.88 -21.31 -13.41
CA ASN A 598 -35.66 -19.87 -13.54
C ASN A 598 -34.95 -19.52 -14.85
N TRP A 599 -33.87 -20.21 -15.19
CA TRP A 599 -33.16 -20.02 -16.45
C TRP A 599 -34.09 -20.24 -17.66
N HIS A 600 -34.91 -21.32 -17.62
CA HIS A 600 -35.84 -21.59 -18.69
C HIS A 600 -36.86 -20.45 -18.86
N ARG A 601 -37.47 -19.98 -17.76
CA ARG A 601 -38.41 -18.86 -17.79
C ARG A 601 -37.79 -17.56 -18.27
N GLU A 602 -36.60 -17.22 -17.78
CA GLU A 602 -35.91 -15.98 -18.16
C GLU A 602 -35.48 -16.00 -19.64
N ILE A 603 -34.96 -17.12 -20.17
CA ILE A 603 -34.66 -17.24 -21.59
C ILE A 603 -35.90 -17.12 -22.43
N SER A 604 -36.99 -17.84 -22.08
CA SER A 604 -38.26 -17.78 -22.81
C SER A 604 -38.88 -16.38 -22.79
N ARG A 605 -38.64 -15.61 -21.72
CA ARG A 605 -39.12 -14.22 -21.59
C ARG A 605 -38.29 -13.24 -22.38
N PHE A 606 -36.93 -13.29 -22.21
CA PHE A 606 -36.03 -12.26 -22.73
C PHE A 606 -35.49 -12.58 -24.13
N ALA A 607 -35.56 -13.85 -24.57
CA ALA A 607 -35.16 -14.30 -25.89
C ALA A 607 -36.14 -15.35 -26.44
N PRO A 608 -37.42 -14.96 -26.69
CA PRO A 608 -38.50 -15.91 -27.02
C PRO A 608 -38.26 -16.72 -28.32
N GLY A 609 -37.39 -16.22 -29.20
CA GLY A 609 -37.01 -16.90 -30.45
C GLY A 609 -35.92 -17.95 -30.31
N VAL A 610 -35.29 -18.12 -29.12
CA VAL A 610 -34.14 -19.00 -28.92
C VAL A 610 -34.59 -20.35 -28.33
N PRO A 611 -34.25 -21.50 -28.95
CA PRO A 611 -34.62 -22.81 -28.44
C PRO A 611 -33.90 -23.11 -27.11
N VAL A 612 -34.65 -23.65 -26.14
CA VAL A 612 -34.14 -24.02 -24.80
C VAL A 612 -34.43 -25.48 -24.54
N ARG A 613 -33.40 -26.23 -24.24
CA ARG A 613 -33.51 -27.65 -23.87
C ARG A 613 -32.98 -27.92 -22.46
N ARG A 614 -33.72 -28.75 -21.70
CA ARG A 614 -33.28 -29.23 -20.39
C ARG A 614 -32.61 -30.59 -20.54
N PHE A 615 -31.34 -30.68 -20.23
CA PHE A 615 -30.58 -31.92 -20.18
C PHE A 615 -30.53 -32.40 -18.73
N HIS A 616 -31.65 -32.95 -18.25
CA HIS A 616 -31.81 -33.34 -16.85
C HIS A 616 -32.89 -34.43 -16.66
N GLY A 617 -32.76 -35.27 -15.63
CA GLY A 617 -33.72 -36.34 -15.33
C GLY A 617 -33.63 -37.49 -16.35
N ALA A 618 -34.79 -37.88 -16.92
CA ALA A 618 -34.88 -38.95 -17.89
C ALA A 618 -34.57 -38.48 -19.33
N ASP A 619 -34.86 -37.19 -19.65
CA ASP A 619 -34.54 -36.60 -20.95
C ASP A 619 -33.15 -35.95 -20.96
N ARG A 620 -32.19 -36.68 -21.54
CA ARG A 620 -30.81 -36.23 -21.71
C ARG A 620 -30.40 -36.25 -23.20
N THR A 621 -31.29 -35.83 -24.09
CA THR A 621 -30.98 -35.75 -25.52
C THR A 621 -30.32 -34.42 -25.89
N LEU A 622 -29.34 -34.48 -26.82
CA LEU A 622 -28.62 -33.31 -27.34
C LEU A 622 -28.93 -33.05 -28.83
N THR A 623 -29.94 -33.69 -29.39
CA THR A 623 -30.32 -33.49 -30.79
C THR A 623 -31.16 -32.23 -30.94
N GLY A 624 -30.95 -31.44 -32.00
CA GLY A 624 -31.72 -30.22 -32.31
C GLY A 624 -31.51 -29.09 -31.32
N THR A 625 -30.26 -28.90 -30.93
CA THR A 625 -29.87 -27.85 -29.96
C THR A 625 -29.06 -26.71 -30.61
N ASP A 626 -28.93 -26.72 -31.94
CA ASP A 626 -28.14 -25.75 -32.68
C ASP A 626 -28.62 -24.31 -32.41
N GLY A 627 -27.68 -23.40 -32.12
CA GLY A 627 -27.97 -21.99 -31.87
C GLY A 627 -28.78 -21.68 -30.61
N GLY A 628 -29.05 -22.68 -29.71
CA GLY A 628 -29.88 -22.52 -28.54
C GLY A 628 -29.16 -22.65 -27.19
N PHE A 629 -29.97 -22.77 -26.13
CA PHE A 629 -29.48 -23.08 -24.78
C PHE A 629 -29.73 -24.53 -24.38
N VAL A 630 -28.73 -25.15 -23.78
CA VAL A 630 -28.85 -26.43 -23.08
C VAL A 630 -28.65 -26.22 -21.59
N LEU A 631 -29.69 -26.48 -20.78
CA LEU A 631 -29.66 -26.31 -19.34
C LEU A 631 -29.41 -27.63 -18.63
N THR A 632 -28.39 -27.67 -17.74
CA THR A 632 -28.10 -28.87 -16.95
C THR A 632 -27.71 -28.52 -15.51
N THR A 633 -27.67 -29.55 -14.64
CA THR A 633 -27.20 -29.37 -13.27
C THR A 633 -25.78 -29.86 -13.09
N TYR A 634 -25.08 -29.37 -12.04
CA TYR A 634 -23.74 -29.85 -11.68
C TYR A 634 -23.67 -31.37 -11.47
N GLY A 635 -24.71 -31.96 -10.85
CA GLY A 635 -24.82 -33.40 -10.67
C GLY A 635 -24.97 -34.17 -11.97
N THR A 636 -25.89 -33.70 -12.87
CA THR A 636 -26.08 -34.30 -14.20
C THR A 636 -24.87 -34.12 -15.10
N MET A 637 -24.25 -32.93 -15.10
CA MET A 637 -23.01 -32.65 -15.82
C MET A 637 -21.92 -33.65 -15.39
N ARG A 638 -21.68 -33.82 -14.09
CA ARG A 638 -20.67 -34.75 -13.56
C ARG A 638 -20.91 -36.18 -14.03
N SER A 639 -22.17 -36.68 -13.97
CA SER A 639 -22.51 -38.06 -14.40
C SER A 639 -22.49 -38.27 -15.92
N SER A 640 -22.52 -37.21 -16.71
CA SER A 640 -22.60 -37.24 -18.17
C SER A 640 -21.46 -36.49 -18.86
N ALA A 641 -20.33 -36.24 -18.15
CA ALA A 641 -19.24 -35.40 -18.61
C ALA A 641 -18.67 -35.84 -19.97
N ALA A 642 -18.42 -37.13 -20.14
CA ALA A 642 -17.90 -37.69 -21.44
C ALA A 642 -18.83 -37.40 -22.61
N ARG A 643 -20.15 -37.51 -22.41
CA ARG A 643 -21.14 -37.22 -23.43
C ARG A 643 -21.21 -35.73 -23.78
N LEU A 644 -21.14 -34.88 -22.75
CA LEU A 644 -21.10 -33.42 -22.93
C LEU A 644 -19.80 -32.95 -23.56
N ALA A 645 -18.67 -33.61 -23.27
CA ALA A 645 -17.37 -33.33 -23.87
C ALA A 645 -17.34 -33.66 -25.37
N GLY A 646 -18.09 -34.66 -25.83
CA GLY A 646 -18.18 -35.04 -27.26
C GLY A 646 -19.14 -34.15 -28.08
N HIS A 647 -19.79 -33.14 -27.48
CA HIS A 647 -20.67 -32.19 -28.16
C HIS A 647 -19.98 -30.84 -28.37
N GLY A 648 -20.21 -30.21 -29.52
CA GLY A 648 -19.62 -28.91 -29.85
C GLY A 648 -20.41 -27.78 -29.15
N TRP A 649 -19.74 -27.09 -28.21
CA TRP A 649 -20.30 -25.95 -27.47
C TRP A 649 -19.76 -24.63 -27.99
N GLY A 650 -20.60 -23.62 -28.21
CA GLY A 650 -20.20 -22.26 -28.54
C GLY A 650 -19.78 -21.46 -27.29
N MET A 651 -20.37 -21.79 -26.13
CA MET A 651 -20.06 -21.22 -24.85
C MET A 651 -20.49 -22.15 -23.70
N ILE A 652 -19.75 -22.16 -22.61
CA ILE A 652 -20.16 -22.78 -21.33
C ILE A 652 -20.30 -21.72 -20.27
N VAL A 653 -21.43 -21.73 -19.57
CA VAL A 653 -21.76 -20.87 -18.44
C VAL A 653 -21.87 -21.72 -17.18
N ALA A 654 -21.09 -21.42 -16.15
CA ALA A 654 -21.20 -22.02 -14.82
C ALA A 654 -21.88 -21.00 -13.89
N ASP A 655 -23.17 -21.20 -13.61
CA ASP A 655 -23.93 -20.33 -12.70
C ASP A 655 -23.82 -20.82 -11.25
N GLU A 656 -23.75 -19.89 -10.30
CA GLU A 656 -23.39 -20.15 -8.90
C GLU A 656 -22.10 -20.98 -8.82
N ALA A 657 -21.04 -20.44 -9.43
CA ALA A 657 -19.78 -21.14 -9.66
C ALA A 657 -19.03 -21.52 -8.36
N GLN A 658 -19.53 -21.12 -7.17
CA GLN A 658 -19.05 -21.64 -5.89
C GLN A 658 -19.14 -23.18 -5.79
N HIS A 659 -19.96 -23.84 -6.59
CA HIS A 659 -20.02 -25.30 -6.65
C HIS A 659 -18.78 -25.97 -7.25
N VAL A 660 -17.91 -25.23 -7.93
CA VAL A 660 -16.67 -25.71 -8.56
C VAL A 660 -15.40 -25.06 -8.03
N LYS A 661 -15.49 -24.29 -6.95
CA LYS A 661 -14.34 -23.62 -6.29
C LYS A 661 -13.30 -24.60 -5.72
N ASN A 662 -13.67 -25.81 -5.35
CA ASN A 662 -12.71 -26.83 -4.92
C ASN A 662 -12.10 -27.52 -6.14
N PRO A 663 -10.82 -27.27 -6.49
CA PRO A 663 -10.17 -27.81 -7.69
C PRO A 663 -10.05 -29.34 -7.69
N HIS A 664 -10.08 -29.96 -6.50
CA HIS A 664 -9.97 -31.41 -6.33
C HIS A 664 -11.31 -32.14 -6.36
N SER A 665 -12.42 -31.40 -6.34
CA SER A 665 -13.75 -32.00 -6.40
C SER A 665 -14.01 -32.73 -7.74
N SER A 666 -14.77 -33.81 -7.68
CA SER A 666 -15.17 -34.55 -8.90
C SER A 666 -15.98 -33.70 -9.86
N THR A 667 -16.74 -32.72 -9.36
CA THR A 667 -17.51 -31.77 -10.17
C THR A 667 -16.61 -30.80 -10.93
N ALA A 668 -15.60 -30.22 -10.26
CA ALA A 668 -14.65 -29.31 -10.92
C ALA A 668 -13.79 -30.04 -11.97
N LYS A 669 -13.35 -31.27 -11.66
CA LYS A 669 -12.62 -32.13 -12.61
C LYS A 669 -13.47 -32.46 -13.86
N ALA A 670 -14.72 -32.85 -13.66
CA ALA A 670 -15.64 -33.14 -14.75
C ALA A 670 -15.93 -31.91 -15.63
N LEU A 671 -16.10 -30.75 -15.03
CA LEU A 671 -16.31 -29.50 -15.77
C LEU A 671 -15.14 -29.14 -16.68
N ARG A 672 -13.91 -29.34 -16.22
CA ARG A 672 -12.67 -29.07 -16.99
C ARG A 672 -12.52 -29.97 -18.24
N THR A 673 -13.16 -31.14 -18.25
CA THR A 673 -13.09 -32.06 -19.42
C THR A 673 -13.97 -31.63 -20.59
N ILE A 674 -14.88 -30.66 -20.40
CA ILE A 674 -15.81 -30.21 -21.45
C ILE A 674 -15.18 -29.02 -22.18
N PRO A 675 -14.84 -29.17 -23.48
CA PRO A 675 -14.21 -28.11 -24.25
C PRO A 675 -15.24 -27.07 -24.71
N ALA A 676 -14.84 -25.79 -24.72
CA ALA A 676 -15.59 -24.69 -25.36
C ALA A 676 -14.66 -23.51 -25.63
N PRO A 677 -14.87 -22.73 -26.70
CA PRO A 677 -14.10 -21.54 -27.02
C PRO A 677 -14.35 -20.36 -26.07
N ALA A 678 -15.48 -20.35 -25.37
CA ALA A 678 -15.84 -19.33 -24.39
C ALA A 678 -16.32 -19.96 -23.09
N ARG A 679 -15.83 -19.48 -21.96
CA ARG A 679 -16.20 -19.97 -20.63
C ARG A 679 -16.50 -18.78 -19.73
N VAL A 680 -17.67 -18.77 -19.11
CA VAL A 680 -18.10 -17.68 -18.23
C VAL A 680 -18.56 -18.25 -16.88
N ALA A 681 -17.95 -17.77 -15.81
CA ALA A 681 -18.37 -18.06 -14.45
C ALA A 681 -19.30 -16.94 -13.94
N LEU A 682 -20.42 -17.31 -13.34
CA LEU A 682 -21.31 -16.41 -12.63
C LEU A 682 -21.28 -16.76 -11.14
N THR A 683 -21.03 -15.77 -10.30
CA THR A 683 -21.08 -15.93 -8.85
C THR A 683 -21.37 -14.58 -8.19
N GLY A 684 -21.90 -14.57 -6.98
CA GLY A 684 -21.98 -13.36 -6.15
C GLY A 684 -20.77 -13.23 -5.23
N THR A 685 -20.04 -14.37 -5.03
CA THR A 685 -18.90 -14.47 -4.10
C THR A 685 -17.76 -15.19 -4.79
N PRO A 686 -16.85 -14.48 -5.48
CA PRO A 686 -15.75 -15.12 -6.21
C PRO A 686 -14.75 -15.84 -5.30
N VAL A 687 -14.60 -15.37 -4.08
CA VAL A 687 -13.78 -15.99 -3.04
C VAL A 687 -14.57 -15.98 -1.73
N GLU A 688 -14.62 -17.10 -1.04
CA GLU A 688 -15.30 -17.24 0.26
C GLU A 688 -14.33 -17.62 1.37
N ASN A 689 -13.41 -18.56 1.11
CA ASN A 689 -12.60 -19.17 2.16
C ASN A 689 -11.08 -19.02 1.93
N ASN A 690 -10.60 -19.14 0.71
CA ASN A 690 -9.16 -19.07 0.40
C ASN A 690 -8.88 -18.72 -1.06
N LEU A 691 -7.65 -18.32 -1.35
CA LEU A 691 -7.21 -17.97 -2.71
C LEU A 691 -7.24 -19.13 -3.70
N SER A 692 -7.20 -20.38 -3.23
CA SER A 692 -7.31 -21.56 -4.11
C SER A 692 -8.70 -21.66 -4.77
N GLU A 693 -9.73 -21.04 -4.20
CA GLU A 693 -11.05 -20.91 -4.82
C GLU A 693 -11.03 -19.99 -6.03
N LEU A 694 -10.35 -18.83 -5.90
CA LEU A 694 -10.12 -17.90 -7.01
C LEU A 694 -9.31 -18.58 -8.12
N TRP A 695 -8.24 -19.30 -7.75
CA TRP A 695 -7.47 -20.09 -8.70
C TRP A 695 -8.35 -21.08 -9.47
N ALA A 696 -9.22 -21.80 -8.78
CA ALA A 696 -10.07 -22.81 -9.40
C ALA A 696 -11.06 -22.24 -10.44
N LEU A 697 -11.59 -21.03 -10.17
CA LEU A 697 -12.48 -20.33 -11.07
C LEU A 697 -11.75 -19.78 -12.30
N LEU A 698 -10.63 -19.09 -12.08
CA LEU A 698 -9.88 -18.47 -13.17
C LEU A 698 -9.12 -19.50 -14.02
N ASP A 699 -8.61 -20.58 -13.42
CA ASP A 699 -8.03 -21.69 -14.17
C ASP A 699 -9.05 -22.45 -15.02
N TRP A 700 -10.34 -22.44 -14.63
CA TRP A 700 -11.40 -22.99 -15.47
C TRP A 700 -11.78 -22.02 -16.59
N THR A 701 -11.94 -20.73 -16.32
CA THR A 701 -12.32 -19.72 -17.33
C THR A 701 -11.18 -19.44 -18.31
N THR A 702 -9.96 -19.33 -17.82
CA THR A 702 -8.74 -19.05 -18.60
C THR A 702 -7.63 -19.98 -18.11
N PRO A 703 -7.56 -21.22 -18.66
CA PRO A 703 -6.61 -22.22 -18.21
C PRO A 703 -5.16 -21.74 -18.28
N GLY A 704 -4.41 -21.99 -17.21
CA GLY A 704 -2.99 -21.65 -17.11
C GLY A 704 -2.68 -20.25 -16.61
N LEU A 705 -3.61 -19.27 -16.66
CA LEU A 705 -3.37 -17.85 -16.31
C LEU A 705 -2.65 -17.65 -14.95
N LEU A 706 -2.96 -18.45 -13.97
CA LEU A 706 -2.36 -18.38 -12.62
C LEU A 706 -1.27 -19.43 -12.40
N GLY A 707 -0.87 -20.17 -13.44
CA GLY A 707 0.07 -21.28 -13.37
C GLY A 707 -0.44 -22.47 -12.54
N PRO A 708 0.42 -23.48 -12.29
CA PRO A 708 0.05 -24.65 -11.51
C PRO A 708 -0.36 -24.29 -10.07
N LEU A 709 -1.41 -24.93 -9.53
CA LEU A 709 -1.93 -24.66 -8.18
C LEU A 709 -0.86 -24.69 -7.09
N LYS A 710 0.11 -25.62 -7.17
CA LYS A 710 1.21 -25.73 -6.20
C LYS A 710 2.11 -24.49 -6.21
N ALA A 711 2.46 -23.99 -7.39
CA ALA A 711 3.25 -22.77 -7.56
C ALA A 711 2.47 -21.54 -7.11
N PHE A 712 1.20 -21.43 -7.48
CA PHE A 712 0.31 -20.36 -7.05
C PHE A 712 0.20 -20.29 -5.52
N ARG A 713 0.00 -21.43 -4.85
CA ARG A 713 -0.04 -21.49 -3.38
C ARG A 713 1.28 -21.10 -2.74
N ALA A 714 2.39 -21.54 -3.29
CA ALA A 714 3.70 -21.19 -2.75
C ALA A 714 4.00 -19.68 -2.87
N ARG A 715 3.53 -19.06 -3.97
CA ARG A 715 3.81 -17.65 -4.30
C ARG A 715 2.87 -16.66 -3.62
N TYR A 716 1.58 -16.98 -3.53
CA TYR A 716 0.55 -16.03 -3.11
C TYR A 716 -0.23 -16.45 -1.84
N ALA A 717 -0.55 -17.74 -1.67
CA ALA A 717 -1.46 -18.14 -0.61
C ALA A 717 -0.82 -18.04 0.78
N ARG A 718 0.49 -18.32 0.92
CA ARG A 718 1.19 -18.21 2.21
C ARG A 718 1.33 -16.77 2.66
N THR A 719 1.62 -15.86 1.74
CA THR A 719 1.78 -14.43 1.99
C THR A 719 0.47 -13.78 2.43
N VAL A 720 -0.64 -14.14 1.76
CA VAL A 720 -1.97 -13.56 2.01
C VAL A 720 -2.67 -14.21 3.22
N GLU A 721 -2.48 -15.50 3.45
CA GLU A 721 -3.12 -16.24 4.55
C GLU A 721 -2.43 -16.00 5.91
N ASN A 722 -1.16 -15.56 5.93
CA ASN A 722 -0.38 -15.31 7.16
C ASN A 722 -0.37 -13.84 7.63
N THR A 723 -1.12 -12.92 7.03
CA THR A 723 -1.16 -11.48 7.37
C THR A 723 -1.75 -11.16 8.77
N GLY A 724 -1.74 -12.08 9.71
CA GLY A 724 -2.05 -11.83 11.12
C GLY A 724 -0.89 -11.23 11.95
N THR A 725 0.34 -11.23 11.45
CA THR A 725 1.52 -10.69 12.14
C THR A 725 2.38 -9.92 11.14
N ALA A 726 2.37 -8.58 11.23
CA ALA A 726 3.25 -7.62 10.55
C ALA A 726 3.57 -7.96 9.08
N ALA A 727 2.68 -7.55 8.14
CA ALA A 727 2.94 -7.60 6.71
C ALA A 727 4.17 -6.74 6.37
N GLY A 728 5.14 -7.32 5.66
CA GLY A 728 6.30 -6.60 5.14
C GLY A 728 5.97 -5.92 3.80
N PRO A 729 6.77 -4.96 3.34
CA PRO A 729 6.58 -4.28 2.05
C PRO A 729 6.55 -5.24 0.84
N ASP A 730 7.21 -6.38 0.92
CA ASP A 730 7.20 -7.42 -0.13
C ASP A 730 5.85 -8.14 -0.23
N ASP A 731 5.09 -8.20 0.86
CA ASP A 731 3.78 -8.85 0.91
C ASP A 731 2.71 -8.01 0.21
N ASP A 732 2.73 -6.69 0.43
CA ASP A 732 1.80 -5.74 -0.22
C ASP A 732 2.01 -5.73 -1.75
N GLU A 733 3.25 -5.81 -2.21
CA GLU A 733 3.58 -5.86 -3.64
C GLU A 733 3.11 -7.18 -4.30
N ALA A 734 3.22 -8.31 -3.58
CA ALA A 734 2.72 -9.60 -4.08
C ALA A 734 1.19 -9.60 -4.26
N VAL A 735 0.48 -8.97 -3.31
CA VAL A 735 -0.97 -8.77 -3.37
C VAL A 735 -1.38 -7.89 -4.53
N GLU A 736 -0.71 -6.76 -4.72
CA GLU A 736 -1.02 -5.83 -5.81
C GLU A 736 -0.77 -6.47 -7.19
N ARG A 737 0.26 -7.29 -7.32
CA ARG A 737 0.58 -8.03 -8.54
C ARG A 737 -0.50 -9.06 -8.86
N LEU A 738 -0.94 -9.84 -7.86
CA LEU A 738 -2.07 -10.75 -8.03
C LEU A 738 -3.34 -10.00 -8.46
N ALA A 739 -3.59 -8.85 -7.85
CA ALA A 739 -4.73 -8.00 -8.21
C ALA A 739 -4.64 -7.51 -9.67
N ARG A 740 -3.47 -7.06 -10.14
CA ARG A 740 -3.24 -6.66 -11.55
C ARG A 740 -3.49 -7.81 -12.51
N LEU A 741 -3.03 -9.03 -12.17
CA LEU A 741 -3.22 -10.21 -13.00
C LEU A 741 -4.69 -10.64 -13.08
N VAL A 742 -5.43 -10.56 -11.98
CA VAL A 742 -6.81 -11.08 -11.85
C VAL A 742 -7.86 -10.07 -12.31
N ARG A 743 -7.65 -8.78 -12.04
CA ARG A 743 -8.60 -7.69 -12.27
C ARG A 743 -9.24 -7.67 -13.67
N PRO A 744 -8.51 -7.91 -14.78
CA PRO A 744 -9.12 -7.94 -16.12
C PRO A 744 -10.12 -9.08 -16.34
N PHE A 745 -10.00 -10.19 -15.59
CA PHE A 745 -10.80 -11.41 -15.76
C PHE A 745 -11.96 -11.53 -14.77
N LEU A 746 -12.09 -10.56 -13.85
CA LEU A 746 -13.11 -10.56 -12.81
C LEU A 746 -13.83 -9.21 -12.78
N LEU A 747 -15.10 -9.19 -13.13
CA LEU A 747 -15.95 -8.01 -13.05
C LEU A 747 -16.87 -8.13 -11.83
N ARG A 748 -16.67 -7.26 -10.85
CA ARG A 748 -17.46 -7.22 -9.61
C ARG A 748 -18.01 -5.81 -9.40
N ARG A 749 -19.33 -5.70 -9.29
CA ARG A 749 -20.03 -4.44 -8.97
C ARG A 749 -20.96 -4.70 -7.80
N ARG A 750 -21.03 -3.73 -6.89
CA ARG A 750 -21.90 -3.78 -5.72
C ARG A 750 -23.15 -2.94 -5.97
N LYS A 751 -24.26 -3.30 -5.33
CA LYS A 751 -25.49 -2.48 -5.37
C LYS A 751 -25.27 -1.08 -4.78
N SER A 752 -24.34 -0.96 -3.84
CA SER A 752 -23.93 0.30 -3.20
C SER A 752 -23.06 1.20 -4.09
N ASP A 753 -22.55 0.69 -5.20
CA ASP A 753 -21.67 1.47 -6.07
C ASP A 753 -22.48 2.59 -6.76
N PRO A 754 -21.93 3.81 -6.87
CA PRO A 754 -22.61 4.94 -7.49
C PRO A 754 -23.12 4.62 -8.90
N GLY A 755 -24.40 4.87 -9.17
CA GLY A 755 -25.01 4.68 -10.49
C GLY A 755 -25.35 3.24 -10.88
N ILE A 756 -25.18 2.24 -9.99
CA ILE A 756 -25.52 0.85 -10.30
C ILE A 756 -27.01 0.55 -10.09
N ALA A 757 -27.56 0.88 -8.94
CA ALA A 757 -28.97 0.63 -8.63
C ALA A 757 -29.59 1.77 -7.81
N PRO A 758 -29.66 3.00 -8.35
CA PRO A 758 -30.10 4.17 -7.60
C PRO A 758 -31.58 4.12 -7.18
N GLU A 759 -32.39 3.26 -7.81
CA GLU A 759 -33.80 3.06 -7.48
C GLU A 759 -34.06 2.08 -6.33
N LEU A 760 -33.03 1.36 -5.87
CA LEU A 760 -33.22 0.49 -4.72
C LEU A 760 -33.48 1.35 -3.47
N PRO A 761 -34.51 1.03 -2.68
CA PRO A 761 -34.78 1.71 -1.43
C PRO A 761 -33.64 1.48 -0.42
N SER A 762 -33.64 2.23 0.67
CA SER A 762 -32.65 2.06 1.73
C SER A 762 -32.72 0.66 2.35
N LYS A 763 -31.54 0.12 2.69
CA LYS A 763 -31.38 -1.11 3.50
C LYS A 763 -30.83 -0.68 4.86
N THR A 764 -31.52 -1.08 5.94
CA THR A 764 -31.09 -0.86 7.31
C THR A 764 -30.80 -2.21 7.95
N GLU A 765 -29.65 -2.33 8.62
CA GLU A 765 -29.24 -3.55 9.34
C GLU A 765 -29.18 -3.22 10.82
N THR A 766 -29.86 -4.02 11.66
CA THR A 766 -29.93 -3.84 13.10
C THR A 766 -29.53 -5.14 13.79
N ASP A 767 -28.53 -5.06 14.64
CA ASP A 767 -28.13 -6.14 15.51
C ASP A 767 -28.92 -6.03 16.81
N HIS A 768 -29.62 -7.10 17.17
CA HIS A 768 -30.41 -7.21 18.37
C HIS A 768 -29.72 -8.10 19.39
N PRO A 769 -29.08 -7.55 20.41
CA PRO A 769 -28.50 -8.33 21.49
C PRO A 769 -29.61 -8.97 22.32
N VAL A 770 -29.46 -10.26 22.61
CA VAL A 770 -30.45 -11.05 23.32
C VAL A 770 -29.81 -11.80 24.48
N PHE A 771 -30.35 -11.66 25.68
CA PHE A 771 -29.87 -12.40 26.84
C PHE A 771 -30.33 -13.85 26.82
N LEU A 772 -29.45 -14.75 27.24
CA LEU A 772 -29.82 -16.15 27.47
C LEU A 772 -30.74 -16.27 28.67
N THR A 773 -31.76 -17.17 28.57
CA THR A 773 -32.52 -17.60 29.74
C THR A 773 -31.63 -18.37 30.73
N ARG A 774 -32.07 -18.51 31.96
CA ARG A 774 -31.33 -19.31 32.97
C ARG A 774 -31.09 -20.75 32.50
N GLU A 775 -32.06 -21.34 31.83
CA GLU A 775 -31.97 -22.70 31.26
C GLU A 775 -30.88 -22.74 30.19
N GLN A 776 -30.89 -21.79 29.25
CA GLN A 776 -29.88 -21.68 28.19
C GLN A 776 -28.47 -21.47 28.75
N ALA A 777 -28.31 -20.59 29.73
CA ALA A 777 -27.01 -20.29 30.32
C ALA A 777 -26.43 -21.54 31.06
N THR A 778 -27.29 -22.26 31.80
CA THR A 778 -26.87 -23.50 32.51
C THR A 778 -26.44 -24.59 31.54
N LEU A 779 -27.22 -24.80 30.46
CA LEU A 779 -26.88 -25.78 29.41
C LEU A 779 -25.60 -25.40 28.68
N TYR A 780 -25.42 -24.13 28.41
CA TYR A 780 -24.26 -23.60 27.73
C TYR A 780 -22.99 -23.85 28.55
N GLU A 781 -22.95 -23.45 29.83
CA GLU A 781 -21.81 -23.66 30.71
C GLU A 781 -21.50 -25.16 30.94
N ALA A 782 -22.53 -26.00 31.08
CA ALA A 782 -22.37 -27.44 31.22
C ALA A 782 -21.72 -28.07 29.97
N THR A 783 -22.22 -27.67 28.77
CA THR A 783 -21.70 -28.17 27.48
C THR A 783 -20.26 -27.73 27.25
N VAL A 784 -19.91 -26.47 27.57
CA VAL A 784 -18.52 -25.96 27.45
C VAL A 784 -17.61 -26.78 28.35
N ARG A 785 -17.96 -26.92 29.63
CA ARG A 785 -17.14 -27.65 30.62
C ARG A 785 -16.89 -29.10 30.22
N GLU A 786 -17.93 -29.81 29.83
CA GLU A 786 -17.84 -31.22 29.44
C GLU A 786 -16.99 -31.40 28.18
N THR A 787 -17.24 -30.59 27.15
CA THR A 787 -16.58 -30.78 25.85
C THR A 787 -15.14 -30.27 25.85
N MET A 788 -14.81 -29.19 26.58
CA MET A 788 -13.43 -28.70 26.70
C MET A 788 -12.50 -29.77 27.32
N ALA A 789 -12.96 -30.51 28.35
CA ALA A 789 -12.19 -31.61 28.93
C ALA A 789 -11.83 -32.71 27.90
N PHE A 790 -12.72 -33.00 26.95
CA PHE A 790 -12.43 -33.93 25.85
C PHE A 790 -11.51 -33.35 24.78
N ILE A 791 -11.62 -32.04 24.51
CA ILE A 791 -10.78 -31.35 23.51
C ILE A 791 -9.32 -31.30 23.99
N GLU A 792 -9.08 -30.96 25.26
CA GLU A 792 -7.76 -30.94 25.88
C GLU A 792 -7.07 -32.32 25.87
N ALA A 793 -7.85 -33.41 25.94
CA ALA A 793 -7.36 -34.79 25.88
C ALA A 793 -7.20 -35.33 24.45
N SER A 794 -7.49 -34.56 23.41
CA SER A 794 -7.54 -34.99 22.00
C SER A 794 -6.59 -34.21 21.10
N GLU A 795 -6.05 -34.88 20.07
CA GLU A 795 -5.16 -34.26 19.09
C GLU A 795 -5.63 -34.44 17.63
N GLY A 796 -5.11 -33.62 16.72
CA GLY A 796 -5.28 -33.74 15.27
C GLY A 796 -6.73 -33.66 14.79
N ILE A 797 -7.17 -34.61 13.97
CA ILE A 797 -8.51 -34.62 13.34
C ILE A 797 -9.62 -34.78 14.39
N ALA A 798 -9.38 -35.57 15.46
CA ALA A 798 -10.36 -35.80 16.53
C ALA A 798 -10.63 -34.49 17.30
N ARG A 799 -9.58 -33.74 17.65
CA ARG A 799 -9.69 -32.43 18.30
C ARG A 799 -10.52 -31.45 17.43
N ARG A 800 -10.20 -31.33 16.13
CA ARG A 800 -10.96 -30.47 15.20
C ARG A 800 -12.44 -30.84 15.15
N GLY A 801 -12.75 -32.14 15.11
CA GLY A 801 -14.15 -32.63 15.13
C GLY A 801 -14.90 -32.26 16.42
N LEU A 802 -14.24 -32.31 17.57
CA LEU A 802 -14.81 -31.93 18.87
C LEU A 802 -15.05 -30.43 18.97
N ILE A 803 -14.11 -29.60 18.47
CA ILE A 803 -14.28 -28.14 18.41
C ILE A 803 -15.52 -27.76 17.58
N MET A 804 -15.66 -28.32 16.37
CA MET A 804 -16.82 -28.06 15.52
C MET A 804 -18.13 -28.52 16.14
N LYS A 805 -18.11 -29.68 16.85
CA LYS A 805 -19.28 -30.19 17.60
C LYS A 805 -19.65 -29.23 18.74
N LEU A 806 -18.66 -28.74 19.49
CA LEU A 806 -18.89 -27.79 20.58
C LEU A 806 -19.55 -26.53 20.06
N LEU A 807 -18.95 -25.87 19.07
CA LEU A 807 -19.44 -24.63 18.48
C LEU A 807 -20.87 -24.80 17.92
N ALA A 808 -21.17 -25.92 17.25
CA ALA A 808 -22.52 -26.23 16.74
C ALA A 808 -23.53 -26.44 17.89
N SER A 809 -23.12 -27.10 18.97
CA SER A 809 -23.96 -27.33 20.15
C SER A 809 -24.29 -26.03 20.88
N LEU A 810 -23.31 -25.16 21.07
CA LEU A 810 -23.49 -23.85 21.71
C LEU A 810 -24.46 -22.97 20.92
N LYS A 811 -24.34 -22.91 19.60
CA LYS A 811 -25.31 -22.20 18.73
C LYS A 811 -26.73 -22.76 18.82
N GLN A 812 -26.89 -24.09 18.91
CA GLN A 812 -28.20 -24.70 19.12
C GLN A 812 -28.81 -24.32 20.46
N ILE A 813 -28.02 -24.25 21.53
CA ILE A 813 -28.45 -23.80 22.85
C ILE A 813 -28.83 -22.31 22.82
N CYS A 814 -28.06 -21.47 22.16
CA CYS A 814 -28.37 -20.03 21.96
C CYS A 814 -29.69 -19.85 21.21
N ASN A 815 -30.01 -20.73 20.25
CA ASN A 815 -31.28 -20.68 19.52
C ASN A 815 -32.45 -21.07 20.43
N HIS A 816 -32.44 -22.29 20.97
CA HIS A 816 -33.50 -22.82 21.83
C HIS A 816 -33.06 -24.14 22.52
N PRO A 817 -33.29 -24.32 23.83
CA PRO A 817 -32.97 -25.58 24.53
C PRO A 817 -33.53 -26.84 23.89
N ALA A 818 -34.78 -26.80 23.44
CA ALA A 818 -35.46 -27.91 22.77
C ALA A 818 -34.77 -28.37 21.47
N GLN A 819 -34.06 -27.47 20.78
CA GLN A 819 -33.29 -27.83 19.57
C GLN A 819 -32.08 -28.71 19.96
N TYR A 820 -31.34 -28.34 20.99
CA TYR A 820 -30.16 -29.05 21.46
C TYR A 820 -30.54 -30.40 22.11
N LEU A 821 -31.56 -30.35 22.96
CA LEU A 821 -32.08 -31.53 23.68
C LEU A 821 -32.90 -32.48 22.79
N LYS A 822 -33.21 -32.05 21.54
CA LYS A 822 -34.04 -32.79 20.57
C LYS A 822 -35.43 -33.13 21.13
N GLU A 823 -36.02 -32.18 21.87
CA GLU A 823 -37.35 -32.30 22.42
C GLU A 823 -38.45 -32.07 21.36
N GLU A 824 -39.65 -32.65 21.58
CA GLU A 824 -40.82 -32.33 20.76
C GLU A 824 -41.34 -30.91 21.04
N PRO A 825 -42.02 -30.25 20.07
CA PRO A 825 -42.41 -28.86 20.19
C PRO A 825 -43.62 -28.59 21.09
N THR A 826 -43.65 -29.21 22.28
CA THR A 826 -44.79 -29.13 23.20
C THR A 826 -44.73 -27.95 24.17
N ARG A 827 -43.54 -27.45 24.49
CA ARG A 827 -43.38 -26.31 25.40
C ARG A 827 -42.17 -25.45 24.98
N LEU A 828 -42.46 -24.42 24.15
CA LEU A 828 -41.40 -23.56 23.59
C LEU A 828 -41.32 -22.16 24.24
N VAL A 829 -42.42 -21.64 24.71
CA VAL A 829 -42.54 -20.28 25.27
C VAL A 829 -41.71 -20.14 26.54
N ASP A 830 -41.10 -18.97 26.76
CA ASP A 830 -40.31 -18.57 27.93
C ASP A 830 -38.96 -19.33 28.13
N ARG A 831 -38.53 -20.13 27.15
CA ARG A 831 -37.28 -20.90 27.21
C ARG A 831 -36.14 -20.35 26.38
N SER A 832 -36.42 -19.40 25.48
CA SER A 832 -35.40 -18.78 24.61
C SER A 832 -35.61 -17.29 24.47
N GLY A 833 -34.54 -16.51 24.75
CA GLY A 833 -34.58 -15.07 24.54
C GLY A 833 -34.77 -14.68 23.08
N LYS A 834 -34.17 -15.43 22.13
CA LYS A 834 -34.36 -15.21 20.70
C LYS A 834 -35.80 -15.46 20.25
N LEU A 835 -36.47 -16.48 20.81
CA LEU A 835 -37.84 -16.75 20.48
C LEU A 835 -38.77 -15.65 20.99
N ALA A 836 -38.53 -15.13 22.18
CA ALA A 836 -39.31 -14.01 22.73
C ALA A 836 -39.16 -12.73 21.89
N LEU A 837 -37.96 -12.41 21.50
CA LEU A 837 -37.69 -11.27 20.61
C LEU A 837 -38.28 -11.45 19.19
N LEU A 838 -38.21 -12.68 18.66
CA LEU A 838 -38.87 -12.98 17.37
C LEU A 838 -40.36 -12.71 17.43
N ASP A 839 -41.00 -13.11 18.52
CA ASP A 839 -42.44 -12.88 18.72
C ASP A 839 -42.77 -11.38 18.76
N GLU A 840 -42.00 -10.58 19.46
CA GLU A 840 -42.15 -9.12 19.54
C GLU A 840 -41.99 -8.45 18.16
N LEU A 841 -40.94 -8.85 17.41
CA LEU A 841 -40.70 -8.33 16.05
C LEU A 841 -41.83 -8.73 15.10
N LEU A 842 -42.28 -9.96 15.15
CA LEU A 842 -43.39 -10.44 14.30
C LEU A 842 -44.70 -9.75 14.62
N ASP A 843 -45.01 -9.52 15.90
CA ASP A 843 -46.22 -8.80 16.31
C ASP A 843 -46.26 -7.38 15.76
N THR A 844 -45.08 -6.71 15.79
CA THR A 844 -44.90 -5.36 15.22
C THR A 844 -45.08 -5.37 13.70
N ILE A 845 -44.33 -6.27 13.02
CA ILE A 845 -44.35 -6.34 11.55
C ILE A 845 -45.72 -6.69 10.99
N LEU A 846 -46.38 -7.65 11.62
CA LEU A 846 -47.72 -8.09 11.17
C LEU A 846 -48.81 -7.05 11.46
N ALA A 847 -48.71 -6.29 12.54
CA ALA A 847 -49.63 -5.18 12.83
C ALA A 847 -49.56 -4.10 11.74
N GLU A 848 -48.40 -3.92 11.09
CA GLU A 848 -48.21 -3.01 9.97
C GLU A 848 -48.54 -3.63 8.60
N ASN A 849 -49.14 -4.82 8.56
CA ASN A 849 -49.34 -5.63 7.35
C ASN A 849 -48.05 -5.93 6.56
N GLY A 850 -46.92 -5.94 7.24
CA GLY A 850 -45.63 -6.27 6.67
C GLY A 850 -45.47 -7.76 6.32
N SER A 851 -44.52 -8.05 5.45
CA SER A 851 -44.12 -9.43 5.10
C SER A 851 -42.65 -9.65 5.50
N VAL A 852 -42.36 -10.85 6.04
CA VAL A 852 -41.06 -11.14 6.64
C VAL A 852 -40.48 -12.47 6.18
N LEU A 853 -39.17 -12.49 5.92
CA LEU A 853 -38.35 -13.69 5.74
C LEU A 853 -37.63 -14.00 7.04
N VAL A 854 -37.76 -15.22 7.54
CA VAL A 854 -37.00 -15.67 8.73
C VAL A 854 -36.03 -16.77 8.33
N PHE A 855 -34.74 -16.51 8.45
CA PHE A 855 -33.69 -17.42 8.08
C PHE A 855 -33.08 -18.12 9.30
N THR A 856 -32.85 -19.41 9.19
CA THR A 856 -32.07 -20.20 10.16
C THR A 856 -31.22 -21.26 9.44
N GLN A 857 -30.07 -21.60 10.00
CA GLN A 857 -29.21 -22.66 9.45
C GLN A 857 -29.74 -24.07 9.75
N TYR A 858 -30.58 -24.22 10.80
CA TYR A 858 -31.04 -25.51 11.29
C TYR A 858 -32.49 -25.80 10.88
N VAL A 859 -32.69 -26.84 10.07
CA VAL A 859 -34.04 -27.29 9.69
C VAL A 859 -34.85 -27.70 10.92
N THR A 860 -34.21 -28.23 11.97
CA THR A 860 -34.85 -28.57 13.27
C THR A 860 -35.42 -27.30 13.92
N MET A 861 -34.63 -26.20 13.97
CA MET A 861 -35.11 -24.93 14.50
C MET A 861 -36.27 -24.37 13.65
N ALA A 862 -36.13 -24.41 12.33
CA ALA A 862 -37.21 -23.95 11.43
C ALA A 862 -38.53 -24.71 11.66
N ARG A 863 -38.46 -26.01 11.98
CA ARG A 863 -39.68 -26.80 12.34
C ARG A 863 -40.24 -26.39 13.69
N LEU A 864 -39.37 -26.12 14.70
CA LEU A 864 -39.83 -25.62 16.01
C LEU A 864 -40.52 -24.26 15.85
N LEU A 865 -39.94 -23.34 15.05
CA LEU A 865 -40.52 -22.04 14.74
C LEU A 865 -41.87 -22.19 14.01
N SER A 866 -41.97 -23.10 13.04
CA SER A 866 -43.22 -23.37 12.31
C SER A 866 -44.29 -23.88 13.25
N ALA A 867 -43.98 -24.81 14.15
CA ALA A 867 -44.91 -25.32 15.15
C ALA A 867 -45.35 -24.22 16.12
N HIS A 868 -44.43 -23.38 16.55
CA HIS A 868 -44.70 -22.24 17.44
C HIS A 868 -45.63 -21.22 16.76
N LEU A 869 -45.36 -20.79 15.53
CA LEU A 869 -46.19 -19.86 14.78
C LEU A 869 -47.61 -20.44 14.52
N THR A 870 -47.71 -21.74 14.24
CA THR A 870 -48.98 -22.45 14.11
C THR A 870 -49.79 -22.38 15.41
N SER A 871 -49.15 -22.57 16.56
CA SER A 871 -49.79 -22.47 17.88
C SER A 871 -50.33 -21.06 18.19
N ARG A 872 -49.71 -20.04 17.60
CA ARG A 872 -50.11 -18.62 17.68
C ARG A 872 -51.08 -18.19 16.60
N ALA A 873 -51.54 -19.12 15.74
CA ALA A 873 -52.35 -18.84 14.58
C ALA A 873 -51.77 -17.83 13.58
N VAL A 874 -50.43 -17.74 13.51
CA VAL A 874 -49.71 -16.91 12.55
C VAL A 874 -49.54 -17.68 11.24
N PRO A 875 -50.11 -17.20 10.10
CA PRO A 875 -49.93 -17.87 8.80
C PRO A 875 -48.46 -17.86 8.38
N SER A 876 -47.90 -19.04 8.25
CA SER A 876 -46.50 -19.22 7.91
C SER A 876 -46.25 -20.40 6.99
N GLN A 877 -45.17 -20.40 6.23
CA GLN A 877 -44.72 -21.55 5.43
C GLN A 877 -43.25 -21.80 5.61
N LEU A 878 -42.80 -23.07 5.46
CA LEU A 878 -41.44 -23.49 5.67
C LEU A 878 -40.84 -24.12 4.41
N LEU A 879 -39.76 -23.51 3.90
CA LEU A 879 -38.96 -24.03 2.79
C LEU A 879 -37.60 -24.53 3.27
N HIS A 880 -37.30 -25.80 2.95
CA HIS A 880 -36.03 -26.43 3.31
C HIS A 880 -35.47 -27.27 2.15
N GLY A 881 -34.26 -27.83 2.30
CA GLY A 881 -33.59 -28.60 1.24
C GLY A 881 -34.37 -29.80 0.70
N GLY A 882 -35.23 -30.42 1.50
CA GLY A 882 -36.09 -31.55 1.12
C GLY A 882 -37.37 -31.17 0.42
N THR A 883 -37.75 -29.86 0.29
CA THR A 883 -38.98 -29.43 -0.37
C THR A 883 -38.90 -29.70 -1.88
N PRO A 884 -39.89 -30.40 -2.50
CA PRO A 884 -39.90 -30.63 -3.94
C PRO A 884 -39.92 -29.34 -4.76
N VAL A 885 -39.35 -29.35 -5.97
CA VAL A 885 -39.20 -28.13 -6.82
C VAL A 885 -40.56 -27.50 -7.13
N ALA A 886 -41.57 -28.29 -7.53
CA ALA A 886 -42.91 -27.76 -7.82
C ALA A 886 -43.56 -27.12 -6.58
N GLU A 887 -43.29 -27.61 -5.39
CA GLU A 887 -43.80 -27.04 -4.14
C GLU A 887 -43.10 -25.72 -3.80
N ARG A 888 -41.81 -25.64 -4.05
CA ARG A 888 -41.06 -24.39 -3.86
C ARG A 888 -41.62 -23.25 -4.70
N GLU A 889 -41.93 -23.50 -5.97
CA GLU A 889 -42.52 -22.53 -6.87
C GLU A 889 -43.90 -22.05 -6.33
N ARG A 890 -44.74 -22.95 -5.92
CA ARG A 890 -46.07 -22.61 -5.32
C ARG A 890 -45.92 -21.79 -4.01
N MET A 891 -44.95 -22.13 -3.16
CA MET A 891 -44.71 -21.39 -1.93
C MET A 891 -44.25 -19.95 -2.22
N VAL A 892 -43.35 -19.76 -3.21
CA VAL A 892 -42.94 -18.43 -3.65
C VAL A 892 -44.09 -17.61 -4.17
N ASP A 893 -44.95 -18.20 -4.99
CA ASP A 893 -46.13 -17.53 -5.57
C ASP A 893 -47.12 -17.11 -4.47
N ARG A 894 -47.41 -17.97 -3.48
CA ARG A 894 -48.27 -17.66 -2.32
C ARG A 894 -47.74 -16.55 -1.46
N PHE A 895 -46.41 -16.50 -1.26
CA PHE A 895 -45.75 -15.40 -0.52
C PHE A 895 -45.84 -14.09 -1.30
N GLN A 896 -45.51 -14.11 -2.60
CA GLN A 896 -45.53 -12.92 -3.46
C GLN A 896 -46.95 -12.37 -3.68
N SER A 897 -47.97 -13.23 -3.68
CA SER A 897 -49.41 -12.80 -3.73
C SER A 897 -49.91 -12.21 -2.40
N GLY A 898 -49.18 -12.42 -1.28
CA GLY A 898 -49.53 -11.94 0.06
C GLY A 898 -50.48 -12.87 0.83
N GLU A 899 -50.71 -14.07 0.34
CA GLU A 899 -51.50 -15.07 1.03
C GLU A 899 -50.90 -15.51 2.38
N VAL A 900 -49.54 -15.52 2.46
CA VAL A 900 -48.80 -15.90 3.64
C VAL A 900 -47.74 -14.82 3.97
N PRO A 901 -47.83 -14.12 5.12
CA PRO A 901 -46.92 -13.01 5.47
C PRO A 901 -45.56 -13.47 6.01
N VAL A 902 -45.45 -14.68 6.62
CA VAL A 902 -44.23 -15.18 7.22
C VAL A 902 -43.65 -16.33 6.42
N PHE A 903 -42.42 -16.18 5.92
CA PHE A 903 -41.75 -17.25 5.20
C PHE A 903 -40.48 -17.70 5.96
N LEU A 904 -40.52 -18.89 6.54
CA LEU A 904 -39.40 -19.54 7.18
C LEU A 904 -38.51 -20.23 6.13
N LEU A 905 -37.23 -19.99 6.15
CA LEU A 905 -36.30 -20.51 5.16
C LEU A 905 -35.06 -21.10 5.83
N SER A 906 -34.69 -22.31 5.44
CA SER A 906 -33.35 -22.79 5.79
C SER A 906 -32.32 -22.09 4.89
N LEU A 907 -31.20 -21.58 5.48
CA LEU A 907 -30.17 -20.85 4.73
C LEU A 907 -29.63 -21.61 3.51
N LYS A 908 -29.43 -22.95 3.63
CA LYS A 908 -29.03 -23.80 2.49
C LYS A 908 -30.07 -23.86 1.37
N ALA A 909 -31.36 -23.74 1.69
CA ALA A 909 -32.42 -23.71 0.68
C ALA A 909 -32.61 -22.31 0.07
N ALA A 910 -32.29 -21.28 0.82
CA ALA A 910 -32.31 -19.87 0.36
C ALA A 910 -31.23 -19.57 -0.69
N GLY A 911 -30.12 -20.33 -0.72
CA GLY A 911 -29.07 -20.21 -1.75
C GLY A 911 -29.54 -20.44 -3.19
N THR A 912 -30.83 -20.68 -3.41
CA THR A 912 -31.40 -21.17 -4.68
C THR A 912 -32.15 -20.12 -5.50
N GLY A 913 -31.61 -18.90 -5.67
CA GLY A 913 -32.10 -17.93 -6.67
C GLY A 913 -33.55 -17.47 -6.57
N LEU A 914 -34.15 -17.55 -5.37
CA LEU A 914 -35.52 -17.13 -5.13
C LEU A 914 -35.65 -15.60 -5.25
N ASN A 915 -36.78 -15.14 -5.78
CA ASN A 915 -37.14 -13.73 -5.82
C ASN A 915 -38.30 -13.50 -4.81
N LEU A 916 -38.02 -12.77 -3.72
CA LEU A 916 -38.91 -12.57 -2.59
C LEU A 916 -39.04 -11.07 -2.24
N THR A 917 -39.20 -10.22 -3.27
CA THR A 917 -39.21 -8.75 -3.16
C THR A 917 -40.42 -8.18 -2.41
N ARG A 918 -41.42 -8.98 -2.10
CA ARG A 918 -42.54 -8.57 -1.24
C ARG A 918 -42.09 -8.33 0.21
N ALA A 919 -41.02 -9.03 0.66
CA ALA A 919 -40.54 -8.88 2.03
C ALA A 919 -39.88 -7.53 2.24
N ALA A 920 -40.37 -6.73 3.18
CA ALA A 920 -39.71 -5.54 3.71
C ALA A 920 -38.84 -5.84 4.94
N HIS A 921 -39.00 -7.03 5.56
CA HIS A 921 -38.25 -7.44 6.74
C HIS A 921 -37.56 -8.76 6.50
N VAL A 922 -36.30 -8.84 6.96
CA VAL A 922 -35.46 -10.04 6.94
C VAL A 922 -34.93 -10.28 8.34
N ILE A 923 -35.23 -11.44 8.93
CA ILE A 923 -34.75 -11.81 10.26
C ILE A 923 -33.76 -12.97 10.14
N HIS A 924 -32.52 -12.77 10.55
CA HIS A 924 -31.53 -13.82 10.75
C HIS A 924 -31.64 -14.30 12.20
N TYR A 925 -32.32 -15.43 12.39
CA TYR A 925 -32.55 -16.01 13.71
C TYR A 925 -31.27 -16.53 14.36
N ASP A 926 -30.36 -17.06 13.55
CA ASP A 926 -29.01 -17.46 13.96
C ASP A 926 -27.97 -16.95 12.97
N ARG A 927 -26.80 -16.61 13.46
CA ARG A 927 -25.66 -16.11 12.66
C ARG A 927 -25.01 -17.26 11.88
N TRP A 928 -24.62 -17.00 10.64
CA TRP A 928 -23.78 -17.91 9.86
C TRP A 928 -22.31 -17.61 10.05
N TRP A 929 -21.45 -18.64 9.92
CA TRP A 929 -19.99 -18.48 9.98
C TRP A 929 -19.41 -17.64 8.85
N ASN A 930 -20.11 -17.56 7.71
CA ASN A 930 -19.73 -16.82 6.54
C ASN A 930 -20.75 -15.69 6.29
N PRO A 931 -20.37 -14.42 6.48
CA PRO A 931 -21.24 -13.27 6.26
C PRO A 931 -21.84 -13.20 4.85
N ALA A 932 -21.11 -13.69 3.84
CA ALA A 932 -21.57 -13.69 2.46
C ALA A 932 -22.84 -14.55 2.25
N VAL A 933 -23.02 -15.58 3.06
CA VAL A 933 -24.24 -16.42 3.02
C VAL A 933 -25.42 -15.69 3.62
N GLU A 934 -25.22 -14.90 4.69
CA GLU A 934 -26.26 -14.04 5.26
C GLU A 934 -26.67 -12.95 4.28
N GLU A 935 -25.68 -12.31 3.65
CA GLU A 935 -25.92 -11.29 2.63
C GLU A 935 -26.66 -11.87 1.41
N GLN A 936 -26.25 -13.06 0.97
CA GLN A 936 -26.95 -13.79 -0.10
C GLN A 936 -28.42 -14.08 0.24
N ALA A 937 -28.72 -14.41 1.49
CA ALA A 937 -30.08 -14.63 1.96
C ALA A 937 -30.88 -13.32 1.98
N THR A 938 -30.28 -12.24 2.48
CA THR A 938 -30.89 -10.89 2.48
C THR A 938 -31.17 -10.40 1.06
N ASP A 939 -30.33 -10.70 0.10
CA ASP A 939 -30.47 -10.37 -1.32
C ASP A 939 -31.64 -11.05 -2.02
N ARG A 940 -32.38 -11.92 -1.35
CA ARG A 940 -33.66 -12.45 -1.84
C ARG A 940 -34.78 -11.42 -1.73
N ALA A 941 -34.71 -10.55 -0.71
CA ALA A 941 -35.65 -9.44 -0.49
C ALA A 941 -35.09 -8.13 -1.09
N TYR A 942 -33.79 -7.83 -0.85
CA TYR A 942 -33.12 -6.61 -1.32
C TYR A 942 -32.60 -6.78 -2.74
N ARG A 943 -33.46 -6.65 -3.71
CA ARG A 943 -33.21 -6.93 -5.12
C ARG A 943 -33.89 -5.92 -6.03
N ILE A 944 -33.43 -5.75 -7.26
CA ILE A 944 -34.13 -4.94 -8.29
C ILE A 944 -35.58 -5.39 -8.39
N GLY A 945 -36.49 -4.44 -8.25
CA GLY A 945 -37.96 -4.65 -8.12
C GLY A 945 -38.46 -4.54 -6.68
N GLN A 946 -37.62 -4.33 -5.69
CA GLN A 946 -38.01 -3.93 -4.35
C GLN A 946 -38.45 -2.47 -4.34
N THR A 947 -39.63 -2.18 -3.76
CA THR A 947 -40.22 -0.84 -3.69
C THR A 947 -40.27 -0.30 -2.27
N GLN A 948 -40.05 -1.13 -1.25
CA GLN A 948 -40.08 -0.74 0.15
C GLN A 948 -38.70 -0.81 0.79
N PRO A 949 -38.37 0.06 1.76
CA PRO A 949 -37.14 -0.06 2.56
C PRO A 949 -37.06 -1.45 3.18
N VAL A 950 -35.86 -2.05 3.12
CA VAL A 950 -35.61 -3.38 3.69
C VAL A 950 -34.93 -3.25 5.03
N GLN A 951 -35.56 -3.78 6.07
CA GLN A 951 -34.99 -3.85 7.42
C GLN A 951 -34.46 -5.27 7.69
N VAL A 952 -33.19 -5.36 8.03
CA VAL A 952 -32.53 -6.62 8.35
C VAL A 952 -32.28 -6.68 9.85
N HIS A 953 -32.84 -7.68 10.50
CA HIS A 953 -32.70 -7.92 11.93
C HIS A 953 -31.84 -9.14 12.18
N ARG A 954 -30.77 -8.99 12.95
CA ARG A 954 -29.90 -10.09 13.37
C ARG A 954 -30.06 -10.34 14.86
N LEU A 955 -30.44 -11.54 15.23
CA LEU A 955 -30.59 -11.93 16.64
C LEU A 955 -29.28 -12.52 17.15
N ILE A 956 -28.62 -11.85 18.10
CA ILE A 956 -27.31 -12.22 18.61
C ILE A 956 -27.40 -12.51 20.09
N ALA A 957 -27.04 -13.73 20.51
CA ALA A 957 -26.97 -14.06 21.93
C ALA A 957 -25.74 -13.40 22.57
N GLU A 958 -25.99 -12.36 23.39
CA GLU A 958 -24.95 -11.53 24.02
C GLU A 958 -24.09 -12.33 25.01
N GLY A 959 -22.78 -12.04 25.02
CA GLY A 959 -21.80 -12.71 25.89
C GLY A 959 -21.49 -14.15 25.52
N THR A 960 -21.92 -14.63 24.35
CA THR A 960 -21.75 -16.02 23.89
C THR A 960 -20.75 -16.10 22.71
N VAL A 961 -20.58 -17.34 22.22
CA VAL A 961 -19.81 -17.60 21.00
C VAL A 961 -20.32 -16.83 19.78
N GLU A 962 -21.62 -16.47 19.71
CA GLU A 962 -22.19 -15.74 18.56
C GLU A 962 -21.68 -14.29 18.51
N ASP A 963 -21.59 -13.64 19.66
CA ASP A 963 -21.09 -12.28 19.80
C ASP A 963 -19.62 -12.19 19.37
N ARG A 964 -18.78 -13.06 19.91
CA ARG A 964 -17.33 -13.08 19.61
C ARG A 964 -17.00 -13.46 18.18
N ILE A 965 -17.77 -14.35 17.59
CA ILE A 965 -17.62 -14.66 16.17
C ILE A 965 -17.97 -13.44 15.33
N GLY A 966 -19.00 -12.65 15.73
CA GLY A 966 -19.32 -11.37 15.12
C GLY A 966 -18.12 -10.43 15.11
N GLU A 967 -17.48 -10.20 16.25
CA GLU A 967 -16.29 -9.37 16.40
C GLU A 967 -15.11 -9.85 15.52
N LEU A 968 -14.83 -11.15 15.52
CA LEU A 968 -13.79 -11.76 14.69
C LEU A 968 -14.06 -11.60 13.18
N LEU A 969 -15.32 -11.71 12.76
CA LEU A 969 -15.72 -11.55 11.35
C LEU A 969 -15.67 -10.09 10.90
N GLU A 970 -15.98 -9.13 11.78
CA GLU A 970 -15.86 -7.70 11.49
C GLU A 970 -14.39 -7.25 11.38
N ALA A 971 -13.54 -7.66 12.30
CA ALA A 971 -12.10 -7.41 12.24
C ALA A 971 -11.48 -7.96 10.94
N LYS A 972 -11.97 -9.13 10.47
CA LYS A 972 -11.52 -9.75 9.22
C LYS A 972 -12.18 -9.15 7.97
N ARG A 973 -13.37 -8.56 8.05
CA ARG A 973 -13.97 -7.81 6.93
C ARG A 973 -13.14 -6.60 6.52
N ALA A 974 -12.62 -5.86 7.49
CA ALA A 974 -11.71 -4.74 7.25
C ALA A 974 -10.43 -5.18 6.50
N LEU A 975 -9.95 -6.41 6.77
CA LEU A 975 -8.83 -7.04 6.07
C LEU A 975 -9.23 -7.65 4.71
N ALA A 976 -10.47 -8.17 4.59
CA ALA A 976 -10.94 -8.85 3.37
C ALA A 976 -11.33 -7.88 2.24
N ASP A 977 -11.65 -6.63 2.53
CA ASP A 977 -11.80 -5.59 1.51
C ASP A 977 -10.44 -5.20 0.89
N THR A 978 -9.34 -5.52 1.55
CA THR A 978 -7.97 -5.34 1.03
C THR A 978 -7.43 -6.64 0.41
N VAL A 979 -7.72 -7.82 1.00
CA VAL A 979 -7.28 -9.14 0.50
C VAL A 979 -8.19 -10.26 1.03
N LEU A 980 -8.82 -10.92 0.15
CA LEU A 980 -9.71 -12.05 0.15
C LEU A 980 -9.46 -13.17 1.21
N GLY A 981 -10.32 -13.22 2.21
CA GLY A 981 -10.88 -14.43 2.77
C GLY A 981 -10.11 -15.31 3.76
N THR A 982 -10.71 -15.60 4.93
CA THR A 982 -10.50 -16.88 5.63
C THR A 982 -11.80 -17.27 6.37
N GLY A 983 -12.31 -18.49 6.13
CA GLY A 983 -13.51 -19.09 6.74
C GLY A 983 -13.20 -20.08 7.88
N GLU A 984 -14.10 -21.03 8.08
CA GLU A 984 -14.18 -22.04 9.15
C GLU A 984 -12.86 -22.73 9.56
N ALA A 985 -11.85 -22.78 8.70
CA ALA A 985 -10.56 -23.42 9.00
C ALA A 985 -9.79 -22.74 10.14
N ALA A 986 -9.90 -21.43 10.29
CA ALA A 986 -9.18 -20.67 11.31
C ALA A 986 -9.67 -20.96 12.73
N LEU A 987 -10.94 -21.33 12.91
CA LEU A 987 -11.52 -21.67 14.22
C LEU A 987 -11.06 -23.02 14.75
N THR A 988 -10.64 -23.92 13.87
CA THR A 988 -10.19 -25.27 14.27
C THR A 988 -8.70 -25.33 14.64
N GLU A 989 -7.95 -24.25 14.41
CA GLU A 989 -6.52 -24.14 14.70
C GLU A 989 -6.22 -23.32 15.97
N LEU A 990 -7.27 -22.87 16.68
CA LEU A 990 -7.13 -22.15 17.93
C LEU A 990 -6.47 -23.03 19.01
N SER A 991 -5.61 -22.41 19.82
CA SER A 991 -5.08 -23.03 21.04
C SER A 991 -6.20 -23.25 22.06
N ASP A 992 -5.97 -24.11 23.04
CA ASP A 992 -6.97 -24.39 24.09
C ASP A 992 -7.35 -23.13 24.86
N ARG A 993 -6.40 -22.21 25.07
CA ARG A 993 -6.63 -20.94 25.75
C ARG A 993 -7.50 -20.00 24.92
N GLU A 994 -7.21 -19.88 23.64
CA GLU A 994 -8.00 -19.04 22.70
C GLU A 994 -9.40 -19.60 22.51
N LEU A 995 -9.52 -20.94 22.42
CA LEU A 995 -10.81 -21.62 22.34
C LEU A 995 -11.62 -21.43 23.63
N ALA A 996 -11.01 -21.62 24.79
CA ALA A 996 -11.66 -21.42 26.08
C ALA A 996 -12.14 -19.98 26.23
N ASP A 997 -11.33 -19.00 25.79
CA ASP A 997 -11.72 -17.60 25.77
C ASP A 997 -12.87 -17.33 24.79
N LEU A 998 -12.85 -17.92 23.59
CA LEU A 998 -13.91 -17.83 22.59
C LEU A 998 -15.26 -18.35 23.08
N VAL A 999 -15.29 -19.49 23.79
CA VAL A 999 -16.54 -20.17 24.18
C VAL A 999 -17.01 -19.83 25.60
N SER A 1000 -16.20 -19.11 26.41
CA SER A 1000 -16.62 -18.74 27.78
C SER A 1000 -17.81 -17.78 27.76
N LEU A 1001 -18.79 -18.04 28.66
CA LEU A 1001 -19.93 -17.14 28.85
C LEU A 1001 -19.49 -15.90 29.63
N ARG A 1002 -19.64 -14.71 29.05
CA ARG A 1002 -19.43 -13.43 29.77
C ARG A 1002 -20.74 -12.98 30.37
N ARG A 1003 -20.75 -12.71 31.70
CA ARG A 1003 -21.90 -12.07 32.32
C ARG A 1003 -21.85 -10.57 31.99
N PRO A 1004 -22.95 -9.96 31.56
CA PRO A 1004 -23.02 -8.51 31.44
C PRO A 1004 -22.68 -7.88 32.81
N ALA A 1005 -21.83 -6.84 32.78
CA ALA A 1005 -21.39 -6.12 33.97
C ALA A 1005 -22.54 -5.32 34.62
#